data_bfc746e2f34a791948d4cc169e53d9c2
#
_entry.id   bfc746e2f34a791948d4cc169e53d9c2
#
_cell.length_a   1.000
_cell.length_b   1.000
_cell.length_c   1.000
_cell.angle_alpha   90.00
_cell.angle_beta   90.00
_cell.angle_gamma   90.00
#
_symmetry.space_group_name_H-M   'P 1'
#
loop_
_entity.id
_entity.type
_entity.pdbx_description
1 polymer ?
#
loop_
_entity_poly.entity_id
_entity_poly.type
_entity_poly.pdbx_seq_one_letter_code
_entity_poly.pdbx_strand_id
1 'polypeptide(L)'
;MGVRESALLLLGALLAAAAEEEPVPRLSLRLGSPLRLLTRFEEPGITNYTTMLLSPDGGTLYVGARERLLALNTTSFSPGPQHQKLLWGAEEEKKRQCVFKGKDPQRDCHNYIKILLQLNSTHLYTCGTSAFSPTCTYINIPEFSLKREASGKLLLEDGKGRCPFDPAYRSTAIMVDGELYAGTVSNFQGNEPTILRSHGSRQAIKTENSLNWLQDPFFVGSAYLRESHPPSSPQGDDDDKIYFFFSESGKEFDFFEDTVVSRIARVCKGDVGGERVLQRRWTTFLKAQLLCSHPEDGFPFNVLQDMFVLTPGESLAETVFYGVFTSQWDRKGAGGAAVCAFSMADVEEAFSGLYKEVNRETQQWYTDTHPVPEPRPGACINSQARRMKITSSLQMPDRVLNYLKDHFLMSSPIRSQPLFLLQGHARYQQISVQRVQGLHRAYNVLFLGTDDGWLHKAVVTEQQVQIIEEIQLFPAGQPVLKLLLDPAQGLLYAASYTALVQVPLSNCSMYRTCAECILSRDPFCIWSGGACHPLLPDRSWPHAGPSRLQDIERADATQLCQTGNGQPSSSATEEPPCKAVVILGSSAVQSLPCPQLSNLASRHWLHNGVAINTSAVLVLPEGELVLMGSPTQAGRYDCWSQEGGFRQLMASYCVRVEPTLGARIVPLQNPLETISTSRSVSAAAAGSSMSALLEGKTYWTEFLVMCVAFAVTVTLLTLFVLHRHRNAVKTFLKQGKCTSAHPKKPRKMGLPAENLPLNGAHTPSAILDHKGYQALHDSHAANTPLHAAPAAQPVVAFSESDRRPLSVHESVVEVLTPTQRPRVRLGSEIRDSVV
;
A
#
# COMPACT_ATOMS: atom_id res chain seq x y z
N MET A 1 53.03 -3.86 -11.33
CA MET A 1 52.08 -4.11 -10.25
C MET A 1 51.21 -2.88 -9.88
N GLY A 2 51.73 -1.66 -10.01
CA GLY A 2 50.98 -0.44 -9.61
C GLY A 2 49.79 0.02 -10.49
N VAL A 3 49.70 -0.41 -11.75
CA VAL A 3 48.61 0.04 -12.65
C VAL A 3 47.31 -0.75 -12.49
N ARG A 4 47.40 -1.98 -12.00
CA ARG A 4 46.20 -2.80 -11.72
C ARG A 4 45.52 -2.44 -10.42
N GLU A 5 46.25 -2.02 -9.41
CA GLU A 5 45.68 -1.58 -8.13
C GLU A 5 45.02 -0.19 -8.25
N SER A 6 45.62 0.72 -9.04
CA SER A 6 44.98 2.02 -9.31
C SER A 6 43.69 1.91 -10.14
N ALA A 7 43.61 0.94 -11.06
CA ALA A 7 42.38 0.69 -11.84
C ALA A 7 41.26 0.05 -11.00
N LEU A 8 41.64 -0.82 -10.04
CA LEU A 8 40.66 -1.41 -9.10
C LEU A 8 40.16 -0.38 -8.07
N LEU A 9 41.01 0.54 -7.63
CA LEU A 9 40.61 1.63 -6.74
C LEU A 9 39.75 2.68 -7.47
N LEU A 10 40.03 2.97 -8.73
CA LEU A 10 39.18 3.83 -9.58
C LEU A 10 37.84 3.16 -9.95
N LEU A 11 37.83 1.86 -10.20
CA LEU A 11 36.59 1.10 -10.44
C LEU A 11 35.75 1.00 -9.16
N GLY A 12 36.40 0.80 -8.01
CA GLY A 12 35.75 0.82 -6.71
C GLY A 12 35.20 2.20 -6.33
N ALA A 13 35.90 3.28 -6.66
CA ALA A 13 35.45 4.66 -6.44
C ALA A 13 34.33 5.06 -7.43
N LEU A 14 34.34 4.55 -8.68
CA LEU A 14 33.27 4.75 -9.66
C LEU A 14 32.02 3.92 -9.32
N LEU A 15 32.17 2.73 -8.73
CA LEU A 15 31.05 1.91 -8.24
C LEU A 15 30.45 2.44 -6.92
N ALA A 16 31.22 3.19 -6.12
CA ALA A 16 30.71 3.86 -4.93
C ALA A 16 30.01 5.20 -5.22
N ALA A 17 30.10 5.72 -6.44
CA ALA A 17 29.55 7.03 -6.81
C ALA A 17 28.16 6.98 -7.46
N ALA A 18 27.52 5.81 -7.53
CA ALA A 18 26.22 5.62 -8.18
C ALA A 18 25.20 4.83 -7.35
N ALA A 19 25.36 4.74 -6.04
CA ALA A 19 24.25 4.33 -5.21
C ALA A 19 23.39 5.59 -4.99
N GLU A 20 22.23 5.71 -5.65
CA GLU A 20 21.21 6.66 -5.23
C GLU A 20 20.91 6.39 -3.75
N GLU A 21 21.29 7.34 -2.89
CA GLU A 21 20.99 7.24 -1.47
C GLU A 21 19.46 7.22 -1.30
N GLU A 22 18.95 6.18 -0.65
CA GLU A 22 17.53 6.11 -0.32
C GLU A 22 17.09 7.38 0.42
N PRO A 23 15.90 7.95 0.09
CA PRO A 23 15.44 9.17 0.74
C PRO A 23 15.19 8.93 2.23
N VAL A 24 15.98 9.62 3.06
CA VAL A 24 15.87 9.57 4.53
C VAL A 24 14.75 10.51 4.98
N PRO A 25 13.80 10.06 5.83
CA PRO A 25 12.81 10.94 6.43
C PRO A 25 13.49 12.04 7.23
N ARG A 26 13.13 13.31 6.97
CA ARG A 26 13.70 14.43 7.72
C ARG A 26 13.35 14.38 9.20
N LEU A 27 12.13 13.95 9.52
CA LEU A 27 11.62 13.86 10.89
C LEU A 27 10.95 12.52 11.13
N SER A 28 11.32 11.86 12.25
CA SER A 28 10.72 10.59 12.70
C SER A 28 9.95 10.80 13.99
N LEU A 29 8.65 10.56 13.99
CA LEU A 29 7.74 10.75 15.11
C LEU A 29 7.18 9.40 15.57
N ARG A 30 7.58 8.95 16.75
CA ARG A 30 7.07 7.73 17.34
C ARG A 30 5.68 7.91 17.95
N LEU A 31 4.98 6.82 18.11
CA LEU A 31 3.64 6.78 18.71
C LEU A 31 3.64 7.47 20.07
N GLY A 32 2.70 8.42 20.28
CA GLY A 32 2.61 9.21 21.50
C GLY A 32 3.58 10.39 21.58
N SER A 33 4.29 10.73 20.51
CA SER A 33 5.14 11.92 20.47
C SER A 33 4.34 13.18 20.75
N PRO A 34 4.79 14.05 21.69
CA PRO A 34 4.09 15.31 22.00
C PRO A 34 4.19 16.33 20.86
N LEU A 35 5.09 16.11 19.90
CA LEU A 35 5.28 17.00 18.75
C LEU A 35 4.16 16.86 17.70
N ARG A 36 3.36 15.79 17.76
CA ARG A 36 2.27 15.56 16.83
C ARG A 36 1.00 15.15 17.59
N LEU A 37 0.00 16.01 17.61
CA LEU A 37 -1.30 15.68 18.18
C LEU A 37 -2.10 14.83 17.18
N LEU A 38 -2.22 13.54 17.47
CA LEU A 38 -3.03 12.59 16.72
C LEU A 38 -4.30 12.29 17.53
N THR A 39 -5.45 12.31 16.87
CA THR A 39 -6.69 11.88 17.52
C THR A 39 -6.96 10.43 17.14
N ARG A 40 -7.11 9.56 18.13
CA ARG A 40 -7.28 8.13 17.97
C ARG A 40 -8.68 7.69 18.36
N PHE A 41 -9.30 6.90 17.51
CA PHE A 41 -10.53 6.19 17.79
C PHE A 41 -10.23 4.69 17.90
N GLU A 42 -10.47 4.14 19.07
CA GLU A 42 -10.35 2.71 19.35
C GLU A 42 -11.50 2.31 20.26
N GLU A 43 -12.20 1.23 19.90
CA GLU A 43 -13.32 0.75 20.68
C GLU A 43 -13.22 -0.74 20.93
N PRO A 44 -13.32 -1.18 22.20
CA PRO A 44 -13.28 -2.58 22.56
C PRO A 44 -14.34 -3.40 21.82
N GLY A 45 -13.92 -4.53 21.23
CA GLY A 45 -14.81 -5.42 20.49
C GLY A 45 -15.08 -5.04 19.03
N ILE A 46 -14.52 -3.92 18.53
CA ILE A 46 -14.57 -3.56 17.13
C ILE A 46 -13.17 -3.74 16.52
N THR A 47 -13.08 -4.49 15.45
CA THR A 47 -11.81 -4.78 14.78
C THR A 47 -11.97 -4.79 13.27
N ASN A 48 -10.83 -4.73 12.54
CA ASN A 48 -10.78 -4.76 11.08
C ASN A 48 -11.57 -3.60 10.46
N TYR A 49 -11.07 -2.38 10.70
CA TYR A 49 -11.57 -1.16 10.08
C TYR A 49 -11.07 -1.12 8.63
N THR A 50 -11.87 -1.60 7.68
CA THR A 50 -11.44 -1.88 6.29
C THR A 50 -11.98 -0.91 5.26
N THR A 51 -13.09 -0.25 5.53
CA THR A 51 -13.70 0.71 4.60
C THR A 51 -13.97 2.02 5.30
N MET A 52 -13.73 3.11 4.60
CA MET A 52 -14.00 4.49 5.06
C MET A 52 -14.68 5.27 3.95
N LEU A 53 -15.63 6.10 4.30
CA LEU A 53 -16.33 7.01 3.42
C LEU A 53 -16.62 8.31 4.17
N LEU A 54 -16.19 9.42 3.64
CA LEU A 54 -16.49 10.75 4.20
C LEU A 54 -17.82 11.25 3.65
N SER A 55 -18.64 11.86 4.49
CA SER A 55 -19.84 12.58 4.05
C SER A 55 -19.45 13.78 3.17
N PRO A 56 -20.32 14.22 2.22
CA PRO A 56 -20.00 15.34 1.35
C PRO A 56 -19.69 16.66 2.05
N ASP A 57 -20.24 16.84 3.24
CA ASP A 57 -19.99 18.02 4.11
C ASP A 57 -18.75 17.86 5.00
N GLY A 58 -18.06 16.71 4.95
CA GLY A 58 -16.91 16.43 5.81
C GLY A 58 -17.24 16.22 7.29
N GLY A 59 -18.51 16.32 7.70
CA GLY A 59 -18.90 16.26 9.12
C GLY A 59 -18.95 14.86 9.72
N THR A 60 -19.09 13.83 8.88
CA THR A 60 -19.25 12.45 9.33
C THR A 60 -18.32 11.52 8.56
N LEU A 61 -17.56 10.70 9.27
CA LEU A 61 -16.79 9.60 8.72
C LEU A 61 -17.56 8.28 8.92
N TYR A 62 -18.05 7.69 7.82
CA TYR A 62 -18.65 6.38 7.83
C TYR A 62 -17.56 5.31 7.72
N VAL A 63 -17.64 4.28 8.59
CA VAL A 63 -16.61 3.24 8.67
C VAL A 63 -17.26 1.86 8.70
N GLY A 64 -16.73 0.97 7.89
CA GLY A 64 -17.07 -0.45 7.94
C GLY A 64 -15.95 -1.26 8.61
N ALA A 65 -16.36 -2.09 9.56
CA ALA A 65 -15.50 -2.96 10.33
C ALA A 65 -16.07 -4.39 10.36
N ARG A 66 -15.43 -5.32 11.07
CA ARG A 66 -15.97 -6.65 11.25
C ARG A 66 -17.29 -6.59 12.02
N GLU A 67 -18.40 -7.01 11.38
CA GLU A 67 -19.76 -7.05 11.91
C GLU A 67 -20.34 -5.70 12.40
N ARG A 68 -19.68 -4.58 12.07
CA ARG A 68 -20.08 -3.24 12.53
C ARG A 68 -19.99 -2.21 11.40
N LEU A 69 -20.86 -1.24 11.51
CA LEU A 69 -20.82 0.00 10.76
C LEU A 69 -20.84 1.16 11.74
N LEU A 70 -20.06 2.19 11.49
CA LEU A 70 -19.94 3.34 12.38
C LEU A 70 -20.20 4.63 11.59
N ALA A 71 -20.81 5.62 12.26
CA ALA A 71 -20.84 7.00 11.81
C ALA A 71 -20.15 7.85 12.87
N LEU A 72 -18.94 8.33 12.56
CA LEU A 72 -18.08 9.04 13.48
C LEU A 72 -18.13 10.53 13.18
N ASN A 73 -18.34 11.33 14.20
CA ASN A 73 -18.24 12.78 14.08
C ASN A 73 -16.78 13.17 13.91
N THR A 74 -16.46 13.92 12.83
CA THR A 74 -15.08 14.28 12.47
C THR A 74 -14.49 15.37 13.35
N THR A 75 -15.30 16.24 13.95
CA THR A 75 -14.84 17.30 14.85
C THR A 75 -14.62 16.81 16.27
N SER A 76 -15.29 15.73 16.66
CA SER A 76 -15.20 15.11 18.00
C SER A 76 -14.88 13.63 17.85
N PHE A 77 -13.69 13.33 17.33
CA PHE A 77 -13.29 12.01 16.83
C PHE A 77 -12.99 10.96 17.91
N SER A 78 -12.66 11.39 19.15
CA SER A 78 -12.39 10.47 20.26
C SER A 78 -13.63 9.62 20.60
N PRO A 79 -13.46 8.37 21.10
CA PRO A 79 -14.57 7.50 21.48
C PRO A 79 -15.56 8.19 22.41
N GLY A 80 -16.87 8.09 22.11
CA GLY A 80 -17.89 8.77 22.90
C GLY A 80 -19.31 8.53 22.40
N PRO A 81 -20.33 9.07 23.10
CA PRO A 81 -21.73 8.89 22.77
C PRO A 81 -22.18 9.63 21.51
N GLN A 82 -21.36 10.55 21.00
CA GLN A 82 -21.62 11.32 19.77
C GLN A 82 -21.54 10.48 18.49
N HIS A 83 -21.04 9.22 18.59
CA HIS A 83 -20.89 8.32 17.45
C HIS A 83 -22.04 7.33 17.39
N GLN A 84 -22.52 7.12 16.18
CA GLN A 84 -23.56 6.11 15.94
C GLN A 84 -22.92 4.78 15.53
N LYS A 85 -23.47 3.67 16.03
CA LYS A 85 -22.95 2.32 15.83
C LYS A 85 -24.07 1.39 15.40
N LEU A 86 -23.84 0.66 14.32
CA LEU A 86 -24.81 -0.23 13.74
C LEU A 86 -24.24 -1.65 13.70
N LEU A 87 -24.92 -2.60 14.31
CA LEU A 87 -24.57 -4.02 14.24
C LEU A 87 -25.14 -4.60 12.94
N TRP A 88 -24.26 -5.21 12.15
CA TRP A 88 -24.65 -5.99 10.99
C TRP A 88 -23.79 -7.25 10.91
N GLY A 89 -24.09 -8.22 11.76
CA GLY A 89 -23.43 -9.52 11.80
C GLY A 89 -23.96 -10.49 10.75
N ALA A 90 -23.23 -11.57 10.52
CA ALA A 90 -23.71 -12.68 9.73
C ALA A 90 -24.76 -13.48 10.53
N GLU A 91 -25.79 -13.96 9.83
CA GLU A 91 -26.81 -14.83 10.39
C GLU A 91 -26.20 -16.15 10.91
N GLU A 92 -26.66 -16.67 12.03
CA GLU A 92 -26.11 -17.88 12.69
C GLU A 92 -26.16 -19.10 11.77
N GLU A 93 -27.19 -19.21 10.93
CA GLU A 93 -27.28 -20.27 9.94
C GLU A 93 -26.16 -20.18 8.90
N LYS A 94 -25.83 -18.97 8.41
CA LYS A 94 -24.73 -18.74 7.48
C LYS A 94 -23.38 -19.03 8.14
N LYS A 95 -23.21 -18.70 9.42
CA LYS A 95 -22.00 -19.04 10.20
C LYS A 95 -21.81 -20.56 10.29
N ARG A 96 -22.87 -21.30 10.61
CA ARG A 96 -22.86 -22.78 10.66
C ARG A 96 -22.49 -23.38 9.31
N GLN A 97 -23.10 -22.88 8.22
CA GLN A 97 -22.77 -23.31 6.85
C GLN A 97 -21.32 -22.99 6.46
N CYS A 98 -20.80 -21.86 6.89
CA CYS A 98 -19.41 -21.46 6.69
C CYS A 98 -18.43 -22.46 7.34
N VAL A 99 -18.66 -22.79 8.60
CA VAL A 99 -17.88 -23.80 9.33
C VAL A 99 -18.01 -25.18 8.70
N PHE A 100 -19.21 -25.58 8.29
CA PHE A 100 -19.44 -26.86 7.60
C PHE A 100 -18.66 -26.97 6.28
N LYS A 101 -18.41 -25.84 5.61
CA LYS A 101 -17.58 -25.76 4.41
C LYS A 101 -16.07 -25.70 4.69
N GLY A 102 -15.65 -25.95 5.95
CA GLY A 102 -14.24 -26.04 6.35
C GLY A 102 -13.56 -24.68 6.57
N LYS A 103 -14.31 -23.59 6.78
CA LYS A 103 -13.77 -22.27 7.07
C LYS A 103 -13.62 -22.05 8.58
N ASP A 104 -12.65 -21.23 8.98
CA ASP A 104 -12.37 -20.91 10.38
C ASP A 104 -13.51 -20.09 11.01
N PRO A 105 -14.16 -20.56 12.09
CA PRO A 105 -15.28 -19.88 12.71
C PRO A 105 -14.91 -18.54 13.33
N GLN A 106 -13.67 -18.36 13.81
CA GLN A 106 -13.25 -17.13 14.50
C GLN A 106 -12.68 -16.07 13.54
N ARG A 107 -12.08 -16.52 12.44
CA ARG A 107 -11.46 -15.64 11.47
C ARG A 107 -12.35 -15.38 10.25
N ASP A 108 -12.90 -16.45 9.65
CA ASP A 108 -13.49 -16.37 8.32
C ASP A 108 -15.01 -16.19 8.33
N CYS A 109 -15.69 -16.76 9.35
CA CYS A 109 -17.15 -16.87 9.38
C CYS A 109 -17.86 -15.68 10.03
N HIS A 110 -17.39 -14.49 9.73
CA HIS A 110 -17.96 -13.21 10.14
C HIS A 110 -18.46 -12.40 8.93
N ASN A 111 -19.13 -11.31 9.20
CA ASN A 111 -19.43 -10.31 8.19
C ASN A 111 -18.34 -9.23 8.18
N TYR A 112 -17.51 -9.21 7.16
CA TYR A 112 -16.53 -8.15 6.90
C TYR A 112 -17.09 -7.18 5.89
N ILE A 113 -17.19 -5.90 6.25
CA ILE A 113 -17.69 -4.86 5.34
C ILE A 113 -16.65 -4.60 4.26
N LYS A 114 -17.03 -4.82 3.00
CA LYS A 114 -16.14 -4.67 1.85
C LYS A 114 -16.52 -3.49 0.95
N ILE A 115 -17.78 -3.11 0.97
CA ILE A 115 -18.31 -1.97 0.21
C ILE A 115 -19.07 -1.08 1.17
N LEU A 116 -18.77 0.22 1.10
CA LEU A 116 -19.48 1.28 1.79
C LEU A 116 -19.40 2.52 0.88
N LEU A 117 -20.48 2.80 0.16
CA LEU A 117 -20.54 3.82 -0.87
C LEU A 117 -21.80 4.68 -0.70
N GLN A 118 -21.71 5.94 -1.06
CA GLN A 118 -22.89 6.79 -1.13
C GLN A 118 -23.72 6.47 -2.35
N LEU A 119 -24.99 6.14 -2.15
CA LEU A 119 -25.93 5.90 -3.25
C LEU A 119 -26.64 7.19 -3.66
N ASN A 120 -27.10 7.94 -2.67
CA ASN A 120 -27.73 9.25 -2.84
C ASN A 120 -27.64 10.06 -1.53
N SER A 121 -28.32 11.21 -1.45
CA SER A 121 -28.29 12.06 -0.27
C SER A 121 -28.89 11.43 1.01
N THR A 122 -29.69 10.38 0.90
CA THR A 122 -30.41 9.75 2.01
C THR A 122 -29.97 8.34 2.34
N HIS A 123 -29.25 7.67 1.45
CA HIS A 123 -28.86 6.27 1.62
C HIS A 123 -27.41 5.99 1.26
N LEU A 124 -26.75 5.16 2.09
CA LEU A 124 -25.52 4.48 1.73
C LEU A 124 -25.86 3.07 1.23
N TYR A 125 -25.04 2.55 0.33
CA TYR A 125 -25.03 1.17 -0.13
C TYR A 125 -23.85 0.44 0.51
N THR A 126 -24.11 -0.72 1.10
CA THR A 126 -23.07 -1.49 1.79
C THR A 126 -23.17 -2.97 1.46
N CYS A 127 -22.02 -3.62 1.31
CA CYS A 127 -21.93 -5.07 1.15
C CYS A 127 -20.85 -5.66 2.04
N GLY A 128 -21.10 -6.88 2.52
CA GLY A 128 -20.15 -7.62 3.32
C GLY A 128 -20.10 -9.09 2.95
N THR A 129 -19.09 -9.79 3.46
CA THR A 129 -18.84 -11.23 3.19
C THR A 129 -19.87 -12.17 3.81
N SER A 130 -20.55 -11.73 4.87
CA SER A 130 -21.65 -12.42 5.56
C SER A 130 -21.42 -13.93 5.72
N ALA A 131 -20.26 -14.30 6.31
CA ALA A 131 -19.83 -15.68 6.53
C ALA A 131 -19.79 -16.52 5.23
N PHE A 132 -19.00 -16.07 4.24
CA PHE A 132 -18.90 -16.70 2.91
C PHE A 132 -20.23 -16.80 2.15
N SER A 133 -21.13 -15.87 2.42
CA SER A 133 -22.41 -15.72 1.72
C SER A 133 -22.67 -14.23 1.47
N PRO A 134 -21.91 -13.61 0.54
CA PRO A 134 -21.89 -12.16 0.38
C PRO A 134 -23.30 -11.59 0.20
N THR A 135 -23.56 -10.52 0.92
CA THR A 135 -24.89 -9.91 1.02
C THR A 135 -24.73 -8.39 1.01
N CYS A 136 -25.65 -7.70 0.36
CA CYS A 136 -25.70 -6.24 0.30
C CYS A 136 -26.99 -5.70 0.93
N THR A 137 -26.96 -4.44 1.37
CA THR A 137 -28.10 -3.74 1.94
C THR A 137 -27.92 -2.23 1.86
N TYR A 138 -28.90 -1.47 2.37
CA TYR A 138 -28.91 -0.02 2.39
C TYR A 138 -28.92 0.47 3.83
N ILE A 139 -28.28 1.61 4.05
CA ILE A 139 -28.29 2.35 5.33
C ILE A 139 -29.02 3.68 5.08
N ASN A 140 -30.04 3.94 5.86
CA ASN A 140 -30.69 5.24 5.94
C ASN A 140 -29.73 6.20 6.68
N ILE A 141 -29.26 7.25 6.04
CA ILE A 141 -28.27 8.20 6.60
C ILE A 141 -28.83 8.94 7.82
N PRO A 142 -30.02 9.59 7.77
CA PRO A 142 -30.55 10.37 8.89
C PRO A 142 -30.70 9.55 10.20
N GLU A 143 -31.12 8.31 10.09
CA GLU A 143 -31.36 7.43 11.25
C GLU A 143 -30.18 6.51 11.55
N PHE A 144 -29.22 6.45 10.67
CA PHE A 144 -28.12 5.47 10.65
C PHE A 144 -28.62 4.04 10.96
N SER A 145 -29.60 3.59 10.18
CA SER A 145 -30.29 2.32 10.38
C SER A 145 -30.30 1.49 9.08
N LEU A 146 -30.31 0.15 9.21
CA LEU A 146 -30.44 -0.75 8.06
C LEU A 146 -31.87 -0.69 7.53
N LYS A 147 -32.01 -0.57 6.21
CA LYS A 147 -33.28 -0.52 5.52
C LYS A 147 -34.05 -1.84 5.71
N ARG A 148 -35.36 -1.72 5.98
CA ARG A 148 -36.27 -2.84 6.16
C ARG A 148 -37.38 -2.83 5.11
N GLU A 149 -37.86 -4.01 4.79
CA GLU A 149 -39.07 -4.20 4.01
C GLU A 149 -40.31 -3.79 4.82
N ALA A 150 -41.46 -3.68 4.15
CA ALA A 150 -42.75 -3.43 4.82
C ALA A 150 -43.11 -4.52 5.87
N SER A 151 -42.59 -5.73 5.72
CA SER A 151 -42.69 -6.84 6.66
C SER A 151 -41.88 -6.66 7.95
N GLY A 152 -41.03 -5.64 8.04
CA GLY A 152 -40.07 -5.43 9.13
C GLY A 152 -38.76 -6.22 8.99
N LYS A 153 -38.63 -7.10 8.00
CA LYS A 153 -37.44 -7.88 7.69
C LYS A 153 -36.36 -6.96 7.06
N LEU A 154 -35.09 -7.26 7.27
CA LEU A 154 -34.01 -6.54 6.60
C LEU A 154 -34.11 -6.73 5.09
N LEU A 155 -33.99 -5.62 4.36
CA LEU A 155 -33.87 -5.64 2.91
C LEU A 155 -32.45 -6.06 2.53
N LEU A 156 -32.30 -7.30 2.10
CA LEU A 156 -31.03 -7.89 1.73
C LEU A 156 -31.01 -8.23 0.23
N GLU A 157 -29.91 -7.94 -0.43
CA GLU A 157 -29.64 -8.30 -1.81
C GLU A 157 -28.51 -9.32 -1.90
N ASP A 158 -28.51 -10.14 -2.96
CA ASP A 158 -27.40 -11.05 -3.26
C ASP A 158 -26.12 -10.26 -3.59
N GLY A 159 -25.06 -10.54 -2.85
CA GLY A 159 -23.76 -9.88 -3.01
C GLY A 159 -22.82 -10.56 -4.01
N LYS A 160 -23.24 -11.66 -4.66
CA LYS A 160 -22.41 -12.38 -5.63
C LYS A 160 -21.97 -11.49 -6.78
N GLY A 161 -20.64 -11.48 -7.05
CA GLY A 161 -20.06 -10.62 -8.09
C GLY A 161 -20.01 -9.13 -7.73
N ARG A 162 -20.57 -8.73 -6.58
CA ARG A 162 -20.46 -7.38 -6.02
C ARG A 162 -19.41 -7.33 -4.89
N CYS A 163 -19.42 -8.34 -4.04
CA CYS A 163 -18.57 -8.47 -2.85
C CYS A 163 -17.96 -9.88 -2.81
N PRO A 164 -16.72 -10.06 -2.34
CA PRO A 164 -16.11 -11.38 -2.27
C PRO A 164 -16.75 -12.27 -1.20
N PHE A 165 -16.57 -13.57 -1.37
CA PHE A 165 -16.94 -14.57 -0.37
C PHE A 165 -15.93 -14.59 0.77
N ASP A 166 -14.66 -14.64 0.42
CA ASP A 166 -13.54 -14.70 1.35
C ASP A 166 -13.17 -13.30 1.85
N PRO A 167 -13.07 -13.09 3.18
CA PRO A 167 -12.67 -11.80 3.73
C PRO A 167 -11.23 -11.39 3.36
N ALA A 168 -10.36 -12.35 3.04
CA ALA A 168 -8.98 -12.07 2.63
C ALA A 168 -8.89 -11.61 1.17
N TYR A 169 -9.90 -11.89 0.34
CA TYR A 169 -9.88 -11.50 -1.06
C TYR A 169 -9.96 -9.97 -1.23
N ARG A 170 -9.04 -9.41 -1.98
CA ARG A 170 -9.06 -7.99 -2.32
C ARG A 170 -10.04 -7.73 -3.47
N SER A 171 -10.90 -6.75 -3.28
CA SER A 171 -11.93 -6.33 -4.22
C SER A 171 -12.05 -4.82 -4.23
N THR A 172 -12.58 -4.29 -5.31
CA THR A 172 -12.87 -2.86 -5.44
C THR A 172 -14.29 -2.63 -5.92
N ALA A 173 -14.86 -1.49 -5.56
CA ALA A 173 -16.15 -1.06 -6.07
C ALA A 173 -16.27 0.45 -6.08
N ILE A 174 -17.00 0.97 -7.07
CA ILE A 174 -17.33 2.39 -7.19
C ILE A 174 -18.79 2.54 -7.62
N MET A 175 -19.46 3.55 -7.07
CA MET A 175 -20.83 3.94 -7.45
C MET A 175 -20.74 5.12 -8.42
N VAL A 176 -21.32 4.96 -9.59
CA VAL A 176 -21.37 6.00 -10.62
C VAL A 176 -22.82 6.15 -11.09
N ASP A 177 -23.41 7.32 -10.87
CA ASP A 177 -24.80 7.64 -11.25
C ASP A 177 -25.83 6.57 -10.83
N GLY A 178 -25.66 6.04 -9.61
CA GLY A 178 -26.55 5.02 -9.04
C GLY A 178 -26.31 3.59 -9.54
N GLU A 179 -25.29 3.35 -10.34
CA GLU A 179 -24.87 2.03 -10.79
C GLU A 179 -23.57 1.60 -10.08
N LEU A 180 -23.52 0.36 -9.66
CA LEU A 180 -22.35 -0.22 -8.97
C LEU A 180 -21.44 -0.92 -9.99
N TYR A 181 -20.19 -0.51 -10.01
CA TYR A 181 -19.11 -1.16 -10.76
C TYR A 181 -18.18 -1.84 -9.75
N ALA A 182 -18.09 -3.16 -9.82
CA ALA A 182 -17.32 -3.95 -8.84
C ALA A 182 -16.35 -4.91 -9.53
N GLY A 183 -15.11 -4.97 -9.03
CA GLY A 183 -14.10 -5.96 -9.41
C GLY A 183 -13.90 -6.92 -8.26
N THR A 184 -14.26 -8.22 -8.43
CA THR A 184 -14.23 -9.26 -7.40
C THR A 184 -14.32 -10.66 -8.01
N VAL A 185 -14.70 -11.66 -7.20
CA VAL A 185 -15.03 -13.02 -7.64
C VAL A 185 -16.52 -13.30 -7.48
N SER A 186 -17.08 -14.11 -8.36
CA SER A 186 -18.52 -14.42 -8.39
C SER A 186 -18.88 -15.75 -7.73
N ASN A 187 -17.90 -16.57 -7.35
CA ASN A 187 -18.15 -17.89 -6.75
C ASN A 187 -17.38 -18.11 -5.46
N PHE A 188 -17.76 -19.17 -4.73
CA PHE A 188 -17.20 -19.53 -3.44
C PHE A 188 -15.72 -19.97 -3.52
N GLN A 189 -15.31 -20.62 -4.60
CA GLN A 189 -13.93 -21.07 -4.79
C GLN A 189 -12.96 -19.93 -5.11
N GLY A 190 -13.47 -18.75 -5.50
CA GLY A 190 -12.63 -17.61 -5.85
C GLY A 190 -11.99 -17.70 -7.24
N ASN A 191 -12.37 -18.69 -8.07
CA ASN A 191 -11.80 -18.93 -9.39
C ASN A 191 -12.65 -18.39 -10.56
N GLU A 192 -13.68 -17.59 -10.27
CA GLU A 192 -14.49 -16.89 -11.26
C GLU A 192 -14.37 -15.37 -11.05
N PRO A 193 -13.25 -14.76 -11.44
CA PRO A 193 -13.08 -13.32 -11.31
C PRO A 193 -14.00 -12.57 -12.25
N THR A 194 -14.48 -11.41 -11.83
CA THR A 194 -15.42 -10.62 -12.62
C THR A 194 -15.27 -9.13 -12.36
N ILE A 195 -15.41 -8.35 -13.42
CA ILE A 195 -15.77 -6.94 -13.37
C ILE A 195 -17.24 -6.85 -13.76
N LEU A 196 -18.09 -6.44 -12.81
CA LEU A 196 -19.54 -6.43 -12.93
C LEU A 196 -20.07 -5.02 -12.79
N ARG A 197 -20.91 -4.57 -13.74
CA ARG A 197 -21.84 -3.48 -13.51
C ARG A 197 -23.19 -4.06 -13.08
N SER A 198 -23.66 -3.62 -11.93
CA SER A 198 -24.95 -4.04 -11.36
C SER A 198 -25.60 -2.85 -10.65
N HIS A 199 -26.76 -3.05 -10.08
CA HIS A 199 -27.56 -1.99 -9.49
C HIS A 199 -28.06 -0.99 -10.57
N GLY A 200 -28.98 -0.11 -10.25
CA GLY A 200 -29.57 0.81 -11.21
C GLY A 200 -30.61 0.19 -12.15
N SER A 201 -31.00 0.92 -13.17
CA SER A 201 -32.10 0.54 -14.09
C SER A 201 -31.63 -0.29 -15.29
N ARG A 202 -30.35 -0.24 -15.63
CA ARG A 202 -29.78 -0.95 -16.77
C ARG A 202 -29.48 -2.41 -16.46
N GLN A 203 -29.57 -3.26 -17.48
CA GLN A 203 -29.25 -4.65 -17.35
C GLN A 203 -27.78 -4.83 -16.88
N ALA A 204 -27.57 -5.75 -15.94
CA ALA A 204 -26.24 -6.09 -15.47
C ALA A 204 -25.37 -6.67 -16.60
N ILE A 205 -24.11 -6.23 -16.68
CA ILE A 205 -23.11 -6.75 -17.61
C ILE A 205 -21.83 -7.07 -16.84
N LYS A 206 -21.09 -8.09 -17.30
CA LYS A 206 -19.87 -8.58 -16.65
C LYS A 206 -18.81 -9.03 -17.66
N THR A 207 -17.60 -9.28 -17.19
CA THR A 207 -16.56 -9.96 -17.97
C THR A 207 -16.97 -11.40 -18.31
N GLU A 208 -16.39 -11.96 -19.36
CA GLU A 208 -16.63 -13.35 -19.79
C GLU A 208 -15.49 -14.26 -19.30
N ASN A 209 -15.80 -15.10 -18.34
CA ASN A 209 -14.78 -15.95 -17.70
C ASN A 209 -14.19 -17.00 -18.66
N SER A 210 -14.98 -17.51 -19.60
CA SER A 210 -14.52 -18.49 -20.58
C SER A 210 -13.46 -17.96 -21.55
N LEU A 211 -13.30 -16.64 -21.63
CA LEU A 211 -12.31 -15.96 -22.46
C LEU A 211 -11.00 -15.62 -21.69
N ASN A 212 -10.91 -15.96 -20.43
CA ASN A 212 -9.72 -15.70 -19.59
C ASN A 212 -9.27 -14.23 -19.57
N TRP A 213 -10.24 -13.31 -19.60
CA TRP A 213 -9.95 -11.87 -19.57
C TRP A 213 -9.30 -11.42 -18.25
N LEU A 214 -9.51 -12.16 -17.19
CA LEU A 214 -8.92 -11.95 -15.86
C LEU A 214 -8.26 -13.26 -15.39
N GLN A 215 -7.03 -13.18 -14.86
CA GLN A 215 -6.22 -14.30 -14.41
C GLN A 215 -5.87 -14.15 -12.95
N ASP A 216 -6.71 -14.70 -12.06
CA ASP A 216 -6.54 -14.61 -10.61
C ASP A 216 -6.25 -13.17 -10.12
N PRO A 217 -7.09 -12.18 -10.45
CA PRO A 217 -6.83 -10.79 -10.21
C PRO A 217 -6.93 -10.44 -8.73
N PHE A 218 -6.06 -9.55 -8.30
CA PHE A 218 -5.99 -8.97 -6.98
C PHE A 218 -6.30 -7.48 -7.07
N PHE A 219 -7.58 -7.12 -6.97
CA PHE A 219 -8.03 -5.76 -7.18
C PHE A 219 -7.62 -4.83 -6.03
N VAL A 220 -7.08 -3.66 -6.38
CA VAL A 220 -6.62 -2.67 -5.39
C VAL A 220 -7.41 -1.35 -5.44
N GLY A 221 -7.96 -1.00 -6.59
CA GLY A 221 -8.70 0.26 -6.74
C GLY A 221 -9.53 0.32 -8.01
N SER A 222 -10.41 1.32 -8.07
CA SER A 222 -11.18 1.70 -9.25
C SER A 222 -11.36 3.22 -9.29
N ALA A 223 -11.46 3.78 -10.49
CA ALA A 223 -11.64 5.22 -10.70
C ALA A 223 -12.64 5.48 -11.83
N TYR A 224 -13.41 6.54 -11.66
CA TYR A 224 -14.30 7.06 -12.68
C TYR A 224 -13.73 8.36 -13.23
N LEU A 225 -13.56 8.43 -14.54
CA LEU A 225 -13.14 9.64 -15.23
C LEU A 225 -14.25 10.08 -16.19
N ARG A 226 -14.71 11.29 -15.96
CA ARG A 226 -15.76 11.91 -16.78
C ARG A 226 -15.13 12.59 -17.97
N GLU A 227 -15.32 12.03 -19.17
CA GLU A 227 -14.85 12.58 -20.44
C GLU A 227 -15.95 13.32 -21.21
N SER A 228 -17.22 13.13 -20.81
CA SER A 228 -18.37 13.81 -21.37
C SER A 228 -18.31 15.31 -21.05
N HIS A 229 -18.24 16.12 -22.12
CA HIS A 229 -18.37 17.57 -22.00
C HIS A 229 -19.83 17.98 -21.79
N PRO A 230 -20.10 19.17 -21.19
CA PRO A 230 -21.47 19.69 -21.11
C PRO A 230 -22.09 19.78 -22.51
N PRO A 231 -23.43 19.63 -22.65
CA PRO A 231 -24.14 19.56 -23.95
C PRO A 231 -23.93 20.78 -24.87
N SER A 232 -23.35 21.84 -24.37
CA SER A 232 -23.04 23.08 -25.10
C SER A 232 -21.68 23.10 -25.80
N SER A 233 -20.84 22.03 -25.60
CA SER A 233 -19.50 21.96 -26.21
C SER A 233 -19.58 21.40 -27.64
N PRO A 234 -18.90 22.03 -28.62
CA PRO A 234 -18.80 21.48 -29.99
C PRO A 234 -17.89 20.24 -30.08
N GLN A 235 -17.16 19.91 -29.05
CA GLN A 235 -16.38 18.68 -28.93
C GLN A 235 -17.34 17.58 -28.48
N GLY A 236 -17.52 16.55 -29.30
CA GLY A 236 -18.50 15.49 -29.12
C GLY A 236 -18.49 14.86 -27.73
N ASP A 237 -19.68 14.47 -27.34
CA ASP A 237 -20.06 13.75 -26.13
C ASP A 237 -19.44 12.33 -26.13
N ASP A 238 -18.15 12.21 -25.81
CA ASP A 238 -17.49 10.92 -25.68
C ASP A 238 -17.93 10.24 -24.38
N ASP A 239 -17.95 8.89 -24.39
CA ASP A 239 -18.45 8.10 -23.27
C ASP A 239 -17.45 8.11 -22.11
N ASP A 240 -17.95 8.27 -20.89
CA ASP A 240 -17.18 8.23 -19.66
C ASP A 240 -16.54 6.84 -19.44
N LYS A 241 -15.39 6.80 -18.77
CA LYS A 241 -14.62 5.60 -18.55
C LYS A 241 -14.49 5.23 -17.07
N ILE A 242 -14.55 3.94 -16.80
CA ILE A 242 -14.26 3.37 -15.49
C ILE A 242 -12.99 2.53 -15.61
N TYR A 243 -12.01 2.81 -14.74
CA TYR A 243 -10.75 2.12 -14.66
C TYR A 243 -10.71 1.21 -13.44
N PHE A 244 -10.08 0.04 -13.60
CA PHE A 244 -9.82 -0.92 -12.54
C PHE A 244 -8.32 -1.20 -12.46
N PHE A 245 -7.79 -1.24 -11.25
CA PHE A 245 -6.38 -1.48 -10.97
C PHE A 245 -6.23 -2.78 -10.20
N PHE A 246 -5.35 -3.65 -10.67
CA PHE A 246 -5.14 -4.97 -10.07
C PHE A 246 -3.79 -5.56 -10.45
N SER A 247 -3.36 -6.57 -9.71
CA SER A 247 -2.29 -7.49 -10.11
C SER A 247 -2.91 -8.81 -10.49
N GLU A 248 -2.36 -9.49 -11.50
CA GLU A 248 -2.84 -10.80 -11.94
C GLU A 248 -1.68 -11.69 -12.38
N SER A 249 -1.94 -12.98 -12.62
CA SER A 249 -0.99 -13.89 -13.24
C SER A 249 -0.72 -13.49 -14.69
N GLY A 250 0.54 -13.24 -15.03
CA GLY A 250 0.98 -12.78 -16.36
C GLY A 250 1.25 -13.94 -17.31
N LYS A 251 0.21 -14.54 -17.85
CA LYS A 251 0.33 -15.70 -18.77
C LYS A 251 1.07 -15.38 -20.07
N GLU A 252 1.25 -14.12 -20.42
CA GLU A 252 2.07 -13.72 -21.58
C GLU A 252 3.58 -13.79 -21.34
N PHE A 253 4.01 -14.17 -20.14
CA PHE A 253 5.43 -14.37 -19.76
C PHE A 253 5.70 -15.84 -19.45
N ASP A 254 5.57 -16.71 -20.45
CA ASP A 254 5.66 -18.17 -20.33
C ASP A 254 7.01 -18.70 -19.81
N PHE A 255 8.06 -17.87 -19.77
CA PHE A 255 9.40 -18.29 -19.36
C PHE A 255 9.58 -18.39 -17.84
N PHE A 256 8.68 -17.80 -17.06
CA PHE A 256 8.72 -17.80 -15.60
C PHE A 256 7.37 -18.22 -15.08
N GLU A 257 7.30 -19.43 -14.54
CA GLU A 257 6.11 -19.89 -13.81
C GLU A 257 5.75 -18.87 -12.72
N ASP A 258 4.45 -18.52 -12.63
CA ASP A 258 3.88 -17.64 -11.61
C ASP A 258 4.33 -16.17 -11.63
N THR A 259 4.67 -15.61 -12.79
CA THR A 259 4.93 -14.17 -12.87
C THR A 259 3.66 -13.37 -12.63
N VAL A 260 3.70 -12.48 -11.64
CA VAL A 260 2.65 -11.49 -11.37
C VAL A 260 2.87 -10.26 -12.23
N VAL A 261 1.80 -9.64 -12.73
CA VAL A 261 1.83 -8.38 -13.47
C VAL A 261 0.79 -7.42 -12.95
N SER A 262 1.16 -6.15 -12.91
CA SER A 262 0.26 -5.07 -12.57
C SER A 262 -0.50 -4.58 -13.79
N ARG A 263 -1.81 -4.36 -13.65
CA ARG A 263 -2.73 -4.02 -14.73
C ARG A 263 -3.56 -2.78 -14.44
N ILE A 264 -3.87 -2.08 -15.50
CA ILE A 264 -4.98 -1.16 -15.60
C ILE A 264 -5.96 -1.71 -16.63
N ALA A 265 -7.24 -1.85 -16.26
CA ALA A 265 -8.31 -2.20 -17.19
C ALA A 265 -9.29 -1.05 -17.31
N ARG A 266 -9.94 -0.95 -18.48
CA ARG A 266 -10.89 0.10 -18.80
C ARG A 266 -12.17 -0.50 -19.34
N VAL A 267 -13.32 0.04 -18.91
CA VAL A 267 -14.64 -0.19 -19.49
C VAL A 267 -15.35 1.15 -19.68
N CYS A 268 -16.24 1.21 -20.66
CA CYS A 268 -17.02 2.42 -20.94
C CYS A 268 -18.35 2.39 -20.19
N LYS A 269 -18.74 3.53 -19.62
CA LYS A 269 -19.98 3.66 -18.84
C LYS A 269 -21.23 3.38 -19.67
N GLY A 270 -21.25 3.78 -20.93
CA GLY A 270 -22.38 3.59 -21.86
C GLY A 270 -22.55 2.17 -22.38
N ASP A 271 -21.63 1.25 -22.11
CA ASP A 271 -21.68 -0.14 -22.57
C ASP A 271 -22.90 -0.87 -22.00
N VAL A 272 -23.69 -1.52 -22.87
CA VAL A 272 -24.86 -2.34 -22.51
C VAL A 272 -24.72 -3.80 -22.98
N GLY A 273 -23.52 -4.17 -23.42
CA GLY A 273 -23.24 -5.47 -24.04
C GLY A 273 -23.53 -5.48 -25.52
N GLY A 274 -23.28 -6.63 -26.14
CA GLY A 274 -23.58 -6.83 -27.58
C GLY A 274 -24.91 -7.48 -27.80
N GLU A 275 -25.42 -7.35 -29.02
CA GLU A 275 -26.74 -7.89 -29.39
C GLU A 275 -26.70 -9.42 -29.55
N ARG A 276 -25.71 -9.95 -30.29
CA ARG A 276 -25.54 -11.39 -30.59
C ARG A 276 -24.26 -11.95 -29.98
N VAL A 277 -23.18 -11.21 -30.13
CA VAL A 277 -21.86 -11.55 -29.59
C VAL A 277 -21.66 -10.75 -28.31
N LEU A 278 -21.12 -11.36 -27.24
CA LEU A 278 -20.94 -10.75 -25.92
C LEU A 278 -22.26 -10.23 -25.29
N GLN A 279 -23.36 -10.98 -25.46
CA GLN A 279 -24.62 -10.65 -24.81
C GLN A 279 -24.45 -10.60 -23.29
N ARG A 280 -24.88 -9.50 -22.65
CA ARG A 280 -24.70 -9.24 -21.23
C ARG A 280 -23.25 -9.31 -20.76
N ARG A 281 -22.31 -9.03 -21.65
CA ARG A 281 -20.88 -8.98 -21.41
C ARG A 281 -20.33 -7.65 -21.86
N TRP A 282 -19.21 -7.23 -21.27
CA TRP A 282 -18.52 -6.05 -21.71
C TRP A 282 -18.09 -6.16 -23.17
N THR A 283 -18.38 -5.13 -23.95
CA THR A 283 -17.91 -4.97 -25.32
C THR A 283 -16.76 -3.98 -25.42
N THR A 284 -16.41 -3.36 -24.29
CA THR A 284 -15.40 -2.29 -24.22
C THR A 284 -14.24 -2.62 -23.26
N PHE A 285 -14.22 -3.85 -22.70
CA PHE A 285 -13.15 -4.26 -21.79
C PHE A 285 -11.82 -4.38 -22.51
N LEU A 286 -10.84 -3.59 -22.08
CA LEU A 286 -9.43 -3.70 -22.46
C LEU A 286 -8.58 -3.61 -21.21
N LYS A 287 -7.39 -4.23 -21.23
CA LYS A 287 -6.39 -4.10 -20.16
C LYS A 287 -4.99 -3.87 -20.73
N ALA A 288 -4.16 -3.15 -19.97
CA ALA A 288 -2.76 -2.90 -20.28
C ALA A 288 -1.87 -3.19 -19.05
N GLN A 289 -0.59 -3.45 -19.28
CA GLN A 289 0.38 -3.61 -18.20
C GLN A 289 0.85 -2.25 -17.70
N LEU A 290 0.92 -2.08 -16.37
CA LEU A 290 1.63 -1.01 -15.70
C LEU A 290 3.04 -1.50 -15.38
N LEU A 291 4.06 -0.81 -15.90
CA LEU A 291 5.46 -1.18 -15.69
C LEU A 291 6.12 -0.16 -14.75
N CYS A 292 6.34 -0.59 -13.52
CA CYS A 292 7.13 0.10 -12.52
C CYS A 292 8.44 -0.67 -12.34
N SER A 293 9.57 -0.08 -12.69
CA SER A 293 10.88 -0.73 -12.63
C SER A 293 11.96 0.27 -12.21
N HIS A 294 13.00 -0.25 -11.59
CA HIS A 294 14.17 0.55 -11.24
C HIS A 294 14.80 1.15 -12.50
N PRO A 295 15.17 2.45 -12.51
CA PRO A 295 15.66 3.11 -13.72
C PRO A 295 16.97 2.53 -14.25
N GLU A 296 17.91 2.14 -13.37
CA GLU A 296 19.26 1.75 -13.73
C GLU A 296 19.36 0.30 -14.19
N ASP A 297 18.78 -0.65 -13.43
CA ASP A 297 18.93 -2.08 -13.68
C ASP A 297 17.65 -2.74 -14.22
N GLY A 298 16.54 -1.98 -14.30
CA GLY A 298 15.26 -2.46 -14.78
C GLY A 298 14.58 -3.45 -13.83
N PHE A 299 15.03 -3.56 -12.57
CA PHE A 299 14.42 -4.47 -11.59
C PHE A 299 12.92 -4.15 -11.42
N PRO A 300 12.02 -5.14 -11.59
CA PRO A 300 10.60 -4.88 -11.61
C PRO A 300 9.98 -4.90 -10.22
N PHE A 301 9.16 -3.89 -9.94
CA PHE A 301 8.18 -3.86 -8.87
C PHE A 301 6.83 -4.19 -9.50
N ASN A 302 6.45 -5.44 -9.47
CA ASN A 302 5.39 -5.99 -10.31
C ASN A 302 4.09 -6.33 -9.57
N VAL A 303 4.03 -6.09 -8.26
CA VAL A 303 2.84 -6.30 -7.45
C VAL A 303 2.28 -4.95 -7.00
N LEU A 304 1.17 -4.55 -7.58
CA LEU A 304 0.45 -3.32 -7.23
C LEU A 304 -0.24 -3.49 -5.89
N GLN A 305 0.02 -2.60 -4.94
CA GLN A 305 -0.57 -2.61 -3.60
C GLN A 305 -1.76 -1.66 -3.47
N ASP A 306 -1.65 -0.45 -4.02
CA ASP A 306 -2.72 0.55 -4.04
C ASP A 306 -2.52 1.53 -5.19
N MET A 307 -3.58 2.24 -5.59
CA MET A 307 -3.56 3.22 -6.66
C MET A 307 -4.41 4.44 -6.30
N PHE A 308 -3.84 5.61 -6.47
CA PHE A 308 -4.52 6.89 -6.33
C PHE A 308 -4.55 7.63 -7.66
N VAL A 309 -5.71 8.18 -8.04
CA VAL A 309 -5.89 8.95 -9.26
C VAL A 309 -6.04 10.42 -8.90
N LEU A 310 -5.09 11.23 -9.35
CA LEU A 310 -5.07 12.68 -9.13
C LEU A 310 -5.44 13.39 -10.42
N THR A 311 -6.55 14.13 -10.42
CA THR A 311 -6.93 15.05 -11.51
C THR A 311 -6.78 16.48 -10.99
N PRO A 312 -5.70 17.20 -11.36
CA PRO A 312 -5.37 18.49 -10.73
C PRO A 312 -6.30 19.65 -11.07
N GLY A 313 -7.05 19.54 -12.14
CA GLY A 313 -7.91 20.60 -12.66
C GLY A 313 -9.14 20.03 -13.37
N GLU A 314 -9.74 20.82 -14.25
CA GLU A 314 -10.88 20.36 -15.08
C GLU A 314 -10.42 19.52 -16.28
N SER A 315 -9.13 19.61 -16.65
CA SER A 315 -8.57 18.87 -17.79
C SER A 315 -8.14 17.47 -17.38
N LEU A 316 -8.74 16.47 -18.00
CA LEU A 316 -8.36 15.05 -17.82
C LEU A 316 -6.95 14.74 -18.34
N ALA A 317 -6.43 15.52 -19.28
CA ALA A 317 -5.07 15.33 -19.79
C ALA A 317 -3.99 15.50 -18.70
N GLU A 318 -4.30 16.24 -17.62
CA GLU A 318 -3.40 16.41 -16.48
C GLU A 318 -3.53 15.28 -15.43
N THR A 319 -4.41 14.32 -15.64
CA THR A 319 -4.60 13.22 -14.70
C THR A 319 -3.34 12.36 -14.60
N VAL A 320 -2.96 12.05 -13.36
CA VAL A 320 -1.82 11.20 -13.04
C VAL A 320 -2.29 10.06 -12.14
N PHE A 321 -1.85 8.85 -12.47
CA PHE A 321 -2.11 7.63 -11.72
C PHE A 321 -0.87 7.33 -10.87
N TYR A 322 -0.98 7.45 -9.55
CA TYR A 322 0.07 7.14 -8.59
C TYR A 322 -0.15 5.75 -8.02
N GLY A 323 0.79 4.85 -8.22
CA GLY A 323 0.71 3.48 -7.72
C GLY A 323 1.84 3.15 -6.75
N VAL A 324 1.52 2.35 -5.76
CA VAL A 324 2.48 1.73 -4.84
C VAL A 324 2.71 0.29 -5.27
N PHE A 325 3.98 -0.07 -5.43
CA PHE A 325 4.39 -1.37 -5.94
C PHE A 325 5.41 -2.03 -5.02
N THR A 326 5.35 -3.37 -4.97
CA THR A 326 6.36 -4.22 -4.33
C THR A 326 6.83 -5.28 -5.33
N SER A 327 7.96 -5.95 -5.04
CA SER A 327 8.43 -7.05 -5.88
C SER A 327 7.92 -8.39 -5.36
N GLN A 328 7.44 -9.27 -6.26
CA GLN A 328 7.09 -10.65 -5.90
C GLN A 328 8.30 -11.50 -5.52
N TRP A 329 9.51 -11.11 -5.94
CA TRP A 329 10.74 -11.84 -5.66
C TRP A 329 11.38 -11.49 -4.33
N ASP A 330 10.83 -10.51 -3.62
CA ASP A 330 11.26 -10.17 -2.27
C ASP A 330 10.74 -11.17 -1.25
N ARG A 331 11.42 -12.31 -1.13
CA ARG A 331 11.05 -13.40 -0.21
C ARG A 331 11.48 -13.15 1.24
N LYS A 332 12.30 -12.14 1.52
CA LYS A 332 12.88 -11.93 2.85
C LYS A 332 12.52 -10.58 3.49
N GLY A 333 11.65 -9.79 2.87
CA GLY A 333 11.29 -8.47 3.40
C GLY A 333 12.41 -7.43 3.30
N ALA A 334 13.45 -7.69 2.53
CA ALA A 334 14.56 -6.78 2.32
C ALA A 334 14.41 -5.92 1.04
N GLY A 335 13.44 -6.26 0.19
CA GLY A 335 13.22 -5.55 -1.06
C GLY A 335 12.10 -4.52 -0.92
N GLY A 336 12.41 -3.29 -0.77
CA GLY A 336 11.55 -2.14 -0.55
C GLY A 336 10.27 -2.03 -1.39
N ALA A 337 9.70 -0.85 -1.39
CA ALA A 337 8.55 -0.48 -2.19
C ALA A 337 8.90 0.70 -3.10
N ALA A 338 8.26 0.74 -4.26
CA ALA A 338 8.38 1.86 -5.19
C ALA A 338 7.04 2.56 -5.37
N VAL A 339 7.07 3.87 -5.56
CA VAL A 339 5.93 4.67 -5.99
C VAL A 339 6.17 5.08 -7.43
N CYS A 340 5.29 4.67 -8.33
CA CYS A 340 5.34 4.99 -9.74
C CYS A 340 4.19 5.89 -10.16
N ALA A 341 4.47 6.83 -11.06
CA ALA A 341 3.48 7.74 -11.62
C ALA A 341 3.31 7.49 -13.12
N PHE A 342 2.07 7.44 -13.59
CA PHE A 342 1.72 7.22 -14.98
C PHE A 342 0.82 8.36 -15.45
N SER A 343 1.13 8.97 -16.60
CA SER A 343 0.33 10.05 -17.15
C SER A 343 -0.91 9.53 -17.89
N MET A 344 -1.95 10.33 -17.96
CA MET A 344 -3.13 9.99 -18.76
C MET A 344 -2.78 9.83 -20.24
N ALA A 345 -1.84 10.61 -20.75
CA ALA A 345 -1.38 10.52 -22.12
C ALA A 345 -0.76 9.15 -22.44
N ASP A 346 0.10 8.62 -21.56
CA ASP A 346 0.71 7.29 -21.74
C ASP A 346 -0.35 6.18 -21.66
N VAL A 347 -1.36 6.35 -20.81
CA VAL A 347 -2.50 5.43 -20.70
C VAL A 347 -3.32 5.43 -22.00
N GLU A 348 -3.65 6.59 -22.54
CA GLU A 348 -4.41 6.71 -23.79
C GLU A 348 -3.62 6.17 -25.00
N GLU A 349 -2.32 6.44 -25.06
CA GLU A 349 -1.44 5.90 -26.10
C GLU A 349 -1.43 4.39 -26.06
N ALA A 350 -1.26 3.77 -24.89
CA ALA A 350 -1.27 2.32 -24.75
C ALA A 350 -2.60 1.70 -25.20
N PHE A 351 -3.75 2.29 -24.83
CA PHE A 351 -5.07 1.79 -25.22
C PHE A 351 -5.41 2.04 -26.68
N SER A 352 -4.70 2.94 -27.36
CA SER A 352 -4.81 3.14 -28.82
C SER A 352 -3.80 2.34 -29.63
N GLY A 353 -2.88 1.63 -28.98
CA GLY A 353 -1.82 0.82 -29.59
C GLY A 353 -2.30 -0.52 -30.17
N LEU A 354 -1.35 -1.41 -30.43
CA LEU A 354 -1.60 -2.77 -30.92
C LEU A 354 -2.06 -3.69 -29.78
N TYR A 355 -2.64 -4.84 -30.18
CA TYR A 355 -3.12 -5.87 -29.25
C TYR A 355 -2.14 -7.03 -29.14
N LYS A 356 -2.18 -7.74 -28.02
CA LYS A 356 -1.62 -9.08 -27.91
C LYS A 356 -2.67 -10.13 -28.17
N GLU A 357 -2.28 -11.21 -28.85
CA GLU A 357 -3.08 -12.40 -29.10
C GLU A 357 -2.30 -13.64 -28.66
N VAL A 358 -3.01 -14.69 -28.25
CA VAL A 358 -2.44 -16.00 -27.95
C VAL A 358 -2.54 -16.92 -29.16
N ASN A 359 -1.43 -17.46 -29.59
CA ASN A 359 -1.43 -18.54 -30.59
C ASN A 359 -2.04 -19.79 -29.94
N ARG A 360 -3.15 -20.29 -30.50
CA ARG A 360 -3.89 -21.43 -29.91
C ARG A 360 -3.15 -22.77 -30.02
N GLU A 361 -2.21 -22.88 -30.96
CA GLU A 361 -1.41 -24.11 -31.16
C GLU A 361 -0.20 -24.15 -30.23
N THR A 362 0.53 -23.03 -30.14
CA THR A 362 1.77 -22.93 -29.34
C THR A 362 1.54 -22.38 -27.92
N GLN A 363 0.34 -21.84 -27.64
CA GLN A 363 0.01 -21.13 -26.38
C GLN A 363 0.89 -19.91 -26.10
N GLN A 364 1.65 -19.43 -27.08
CA GLN A 364 2.52 -18.26 -26.96
C GLN A 364 1.79 -16.98 -27.30
N TRP A 365 2.08 -15.91 -26.56
CA TRP A 365 1.55 -14.59 -26.80
C TRP A 365 2.45 -13.82 -27.77
N TYR A 366 1.84 -13.15 -28.73
CA TYR A 366 2.51 -12.30 -29.70
C TYR A 366 1.74 -11.00 -29.91
N THR A 367 2.40 -9.99 -30.51
CA THR A 367 1.74 -8.75 -30.91
C THR A 367 1.06 -8.96 -32.26
N ASP A 368 -0.26 -8.74 -32.30
CA ASP A 368 -1.02 -8.79 -33.56
C ASP A 368 -0.70 -7.55 -34.41
N THR A 369 -0.21 -7.78 -35.62
CA THR A 369 0.14 -6.77 -36.61
C THR A 369 -0.87 -6.70 -37.78
N HIS A 370 -1.91 -7.52 -37.73
CA HIS A 370 -2.98 -7.47 -38.75
C HIS A 370 -3.78 -6.17 -38.64
N PRO A 371 -4.43 -5.73 -39.74
CA PRO A 371 -5.27 -4.54 -39.68
C PRO A 371 -6.40 -4.70 -38.67
N VAL A 372 -6.45 -3.76 -37.71
CA VAL A 372 -7.49 -3.73 -36.69
C VAL A 372 -8.85 -3.40 -37.33
N PRO A 373 -9.92 -4.16 -37.05
CA PRO A 373 -11.25 -3.86 -37.61
C PRO A 373 -11.79 -2.54 -37.08
N GLU A 374 -12.61 -1.88 -37.93
CA GLU A 374 -13.33 -0.65 -37.53
C GLU A 374 -14.82 -0.92 -37.32
N PRO A 375 -15.42 -0.25 -36.31
CA PRO A 375 -14.81 0.62 -35.30
C PRO A 375 -13.84 -0.18 -34.43
N ARG A 376 -12.85 0.53 -33.81
CA ARG A 376 -11.80 -0.09 -33.01
C ARG A 376 -12.37 -0.98 -31.89
N PRO A 377 -11.96 -2.27 -31.77
CA PRO A 377 -12.43 -3.16 -30.71
C PRO A 377 -12.13 -2.62 -29.32
N GLY A 378 -13.10 -2.68 -28.42
CA GLY A 378 -12.96 -2.18 -27.05
C GLY A 378 -12.96 -0.65 -26.90
N ALA A 379 -13.16 0.09 -27.98
CA ALA A 379 -13.34 1.53 -27.89
C ALA A 379 -14.74 1.90 -27.37
N CYS A 380 -14.82 3.03 -26.66
CA CYS A 380 -16.08 3.64 -26.26
C CYS A 380 -16.82 4.21 -27.48
N ILE A 381 -18.11 4.45 -27.36
CA ILE A 381 -18.90 5.11 -28.39
C ILE A 381 -18.51 6.59 -28.44
N ASN A 382 -17.68 6.95 -29.39
CA ASN A 382 -17.17 8.27 -29.61
C ASN A 382 -17.80 8.92 -30.87
N SER A 383 -17.36 10.14 -31.19
CA SER A 383 -17.81 10.90 -32.36
C SER A 383 -17.57 10.16 -33.69
N GLN A 384 -16.49 9.33 -33.77
CA GLN A 384 -16.21 8.50 -34.96
C GLN A 384 -17.22 7.35 -35.12
N ALA A 385 -17.51 6.63 -34.01
CA ALA A 385 -18.53 5.58 -34.01
C ALA A 385 -19.92 6.12 -34.43
N ARG A 386 -20.30 7.30 -33.93
CA ARG A 386 -21.56 7.97 -34.29
C ARG A 386 -21.62 8.37 -35.76
N ARG A 387 -20.49 8.79 -36.37
CA ARG A 387 -20.43 9.01 -37.84
C ARG A 387 -20.70 7.74 -38.62
N MET A 388 -20.33 6.59 -38.09
CA MET A 388 -20.65 5.27 -38.63
C MET A 388 -22.06 4.79 -38.24
N LYS A 389 -22.91 5.67 -37.68
CA LYS A 389 -24.28 5.37 -37.20
C LYS A 389 -24.32 4.35 -36.06
N ILE A 390 -23.26 4.22 -35.28
CA ILE A 390 -23.18 3.36 -34.10
C ILE A 390 -23.35 4.29 -32.88
N THR A 391 -24.51 4.21 -32.25
CA THR A 391 -24.89 5.03 -31.09
C THR A 391 -25.01 4.20 -29.80
N SER A 392 -24.92 2.88 -29.92
CA SER A 392 -24.99 1.93 -28.81
C SER A 392 -24.06 0.74 -29.06
N SER A 393 -23.54 0.14 -27.99
CA SER A 393 -22.74 -1.10 -28.07
C SER A 393 -23.51 -2.28 -28.70
N LEU A 394 -24.84 -2.28 -28.65
CA LEU A 394 -25.69 -3.25 -29.36
C LEU A 394 -25.54 -3.20 -30.89
N GLN A 395 -25.12 -2.06 -31.42
CA GLN A 395 -24.94 -1.87 -32.88
C GLN A 395 -23.51 -2.17 -33.35
N MET A 396 -22.62 -2.58 -32.40
CA MET A 396 -21.26 -2.98 -32.76
C MET A 396 -21.28 -4.19 -33.69
N PRO A 397 -20.53 -4.15 -34.81
CA PRO A 397 -20.46 -5.28 -35.73
C PRO A 397 -19.91 -6.55 -35.06
N ASP A 398 -20.53 -7.69 -35.36
CA ASP A 398 -20.11 -9.00 -34.80
C ASP A 398 -18.63 -9.30 -35.05
N ARG A 399 -18.05 -8.85 -36.16
CA ARG A 399 -16.61 -9.01 -36.46
C ARG A 399 -15.72 -8.28 -35.44
N VAL A 400 -16.12 -7.09 -35.00
CA VAL A 400 -15.38 -6.29 -34.00
C VAL A 400 -15.47 -6.96 -32.64
N LEU A 401 -16.65 -7.45 -32.25
CA LEU A 401 -16.84 -8.12 -30.97
C LEU A 401 -16.17 -9.51 -30.93
N ASN A 402 -16.12 -10.23 -32.05
CA ASN A 402 -15.37 -11.49 -32.13
C ASN A 402 -13.86 -11.26 -32.07
N TYR A 403 -13.35 -10.19 -32.67
CA TYR A 403 -11.95 -9.81 -32.54
C TYR A 403 -11.60 -9.50 -31.07
N LEU A 404 -12.43 -8.73 -30.37
CA LEU A 404 -12.21 -8.37 -28.97
C LEU A 404 -12.09 -9.58 -28.03
N LYS A 405 -12.78 -10.68 -28.31
CA LYS A 405 -12.71 -11.88 -27.45
C LYS A 405 -11.29 -12.40 -27.26
N ASP A 406 -10.49 -12.34 -28.30
CA ASP A 406 -9.10 -12.84 -28.31
C ASP A 406 -8.08 -11.67 -28.16
N HIS A 407 -8.49 -10.40 -28.35
CA HIS A 407 -7.63 -9.21 -28.38
C HIS A 407 -8.08 -8.18 -27.34
N PHE A 408 -7.96 -8.53 -26.07
CA PHE A 408 -8.35 -7.69 -24.92
C PHE A 408 -7.14 -7.14 -24.15
N LEU A 409 -5.93 -7.63 -24.44
CA LEU A 409 -4.68 -7.21 -23.83
C LEU A 409 -3.91 -6.31 -24.79
N MET A 410 -3.52 -5.13 -24.33
CA MET A 410 -2.71 -4.20 -25.11
C MET A 410 -1.26 -4.67 -25.17
N SER A 411 -0.62 -4.45 -26.32
CA SER A 411 0.75 -4.93 -26.56
C SER A 411 1.80 -4.13 -25.80
N SER A 412 1.66 -2.80 -25.79
CA SER A 412 2.64 -1.91 -25.16
C SER A 412 2.35 -1.76 -23.67
N PRO A 413 3.35 -1.95 -22.80
CA PRO A 413 3.22 -1.61 -21.40
C PRO A 413 3.22 -0.09 -21.21
N ILE A 414 2.46 0.39 -20.23
CA ILE A 414 2.51 1.77 -19.77
C ILE A 414 3.68 1.89 -18.81
N ARG A 415 4.67 2.70 -19.17
CA ARG A 415 5.88 2.89 -18.37
C ARG A 415 5.67 4.02 -17.37
N SER A 416 6.24 3.87 -16.18
CA SER A 416 6.25 4.95 -15.20
C SER A 416 7.06 6.14 -15.71
N GLN A 417 6.66 7.35 -15.28
CA GLN A 417 7.49 8.52 -15.43
C GLN A 417 8.77 8.36 -14.59
N PRO A 418 9.88 9.06 -14.95
CA PRO A 418 11.19 8.84 -14.33
C PRO A 418 11.25 9.19 -12.84
N LEU A 419 10.24 9.87 -12.29
CA LEU A 419 10.20 10.26 -10.91
C LEU A 419 9.46 9.20 -10.07
N PHE A 420 10.17 8.50 -9.21
CA PHE A 420 9.57 7.60 -8.24
C PHE A 420 10.39 7.55 -6.94
N LEU A 421 9.70 7.26 -5.85
CA LEU A 421 10.29 7.04 -4.54
C LEU A 421 10.59 5.54 -4.38
N LEU A 422 11.84 5.21 -4.13
CA LEU A 422 12.27 3.88 -3.76
C LEU A 422 12.63 3.87 -2.27
N GLN A 423 12.09 2.93 -1.52
CA GLN A 423 12.36 2.78 -0.09
C GLN A 423 12.69 1.32 0.21
N GLY A 424 13.95 1.03 0.53
CA GLY A 424 14.46 -0.33 0.76
C GLY A 424 13.93 -0.98 2.04
N HIS A 425 13.64 -0.17 3.06
CA HIS A 425 13.23 -0.67 4.38
C HIS A 425 11.73 -0.56 4.67
N ALA A 426 10.97 0.25 3.92
CA ALA A 426 9.54 0.43 4.11
C ALA A 426 8.73 -0.29 3.02
N ARG A 427 7.70 -1.01 3.41
CA ARG A 427 6.75 -1.67 2.49
C ARG A 427 5.45 -0.89 2.48
N TYR A 428 5.30 -0.05 1.48
CA TYR A 428 4.08 0.73 1.32
C TYR A 428 2.90 -0.13 0.87
N GLN A 429 1.74 0.08 1.49
CA GLN A 429 0.50 -0.62 1.17
C GLN A 429 -0.63 0.30 0.75
N GLN A 430 -0.56 1.59 1.12
CA GLN A 430 -1.60 2.56 0.81
C GLN A 430 -0.97 3.86 0.33
N ILE A 431 -1.67 4.55 -0.56
CA ILE A 431 -1.27 5.86 -1.06
C ILE A 431 -2.46 6.81 -1.14
N SER A 432 -2.22 8.05 -0.76
CA SER A 432 -3.09 9.20 -1.06
C SER A 432 -2.23 10.35 -1.52
N VAL A 433 -2.70 11.13 -2.47
CA VAL A 433 -1.94 12.25 -3.04
C VAL A 433 -2.78 13.51 -3.02
N GLN A 434 -2.17 14.61 -2.61
CA GLN A 434 -2.78 15.94 -2.67
C GLN A 434 -1.91 16.92 -3.43
N ARG A 435 -2.50 17.63 -4.39
CA ARG A 435 -1.86 18.79 -4.99
C ARG A 435 -2.04 19.98 -4.09
N VAL A 436 -0.93 20.59 -3.68
CA VAL A 436 -0.89 21.71 -2.74
C VAL A 436 -0.30 22.91 -3.46
N GLN A 437 -1.01 24.03 -3.43
CA GLN A 437 -0.50 25.30 -3.94
C GLN A 437 0.47 25.88 -2.92
N GLY A 438 1.77 25.78 -3.18
CA GLY A 438 2.79 26.50 -2.42
C GLY A 438 2.87 27.97 -2.81
N LEU A 439 3.82 28.69 -2.22
CA LEU A 439 4.00 30.13 -2.45
C LEU A 439 4.32 30.47 -3.92
N HIS A 440 5.11 29.66 -4.59
CA HIS A 440 5.60 29.92 -5.93
C HIS A 440 4.98 29.01 -6.98
N ARG A 441 4.69 27.75 -6.63
CA ARG A 441 4.12 26.75 -7.53
C ARG A 441 3.35 25.69 -6.76
N ALA A 442 2.62 24.84 -7.49
CA ALA A 442 1.93 23.71 -6.92
C ALA A 442 2.85 22.48 -6.82
N TYR A 443 2.70 21.71 -5.75
CA TYR A 443 3.44 20.49 -5.46
C TYR A 443 2.50 19.32 -5.23
N ASN A 444 2.92 18.11 -5.60
CA ASN A 444 2.22 16.89 -5.24
C ASN A 444 2.82 16.34 -3.94
N VAL A 445 1.99 16.22 -2.92
CA VAL A 445 2.34 15.66 -1.62
C VAL A 445 1.76 14.26 -1.52
N LEU A 446 2.64 13.30 -1.24
CA LEU A 446 2.31 11.89 -1.11
C LEU A 446 2.15 11.52 0.36
N PHE A 447 1.11 10.78 0.68
CA PHE A 447 0.87 10.16 1.98
C PHE A 447 0.90 8.65 1.78
N LEU A 448 1.89 7.98 2.37
CA LEU A 448 2.20 6.58 2.14
C LEU A 448 2.07 5.79 3.43
N GLY A 449 1.16 4.84 3.47
CA GLY A 449 0.96 3.95 4.62
C GLY A 449 1.76 2.66 4.47
N THR A 450 2.45 2.24 5.54
CA THR A 450 3.29 1.05 5.54
C THR A 450 2.60 -0.18 6.16
N ASP A 451 3.18 -1.35 5.97
CA ASP A 451 2.70 -2.62 6.54
C ASP A 451 3.02 -2.79 8.03
N ASP A 452 3.87 -1.94 8.60
CA ASP A 452 4.24 -1.93 10.01
C ASP A 452 3.67 -0.73 10.80
N GLY A 453 2.74 0.03 10.20
CA GLY A 453 1.94 1.05 10.89
C GLY A 453 2.50 2.46 10.86
N TRP A 454 3.42 2.77 9.95
CA TRP A 454 3.93 4.12 9.74
C TRP A 454 3.21 4.83 8.59
N LEU A 455 3.20 6.14 8.67
CA LEU A 455 2.78 7.05 7.61
C LEU A 455 3.97 7.92 7.21
N HIS A 456 4.36 7.87 5.94
CA HIS A 456 5.34 8.78 5.38
C HIS A 456 4.62 9.89 4.60
N LYS A 457 5.01 11.13 4.86
CA LYS A 457 4.60 12.30 4.11
C LYS A 457 5.78 12.75 3.26
N ALA A 458 5.62 12.74 1.94
CA ALA A 458 6.68 13.09 1.02
C ALA A 458 6.22 14.15 0.03
N VAL A 459 7.14 14.97 -0.45
CA VAL A 459 6.90 15.96 -1.51
C VAL A 459 7.70 15.62 -2.74
N VAL A 460 7.06 15.74 -3.90
CA VAL A 460 7.67 15.57 -5.21
C VAL A 460 8.22 16.93 -5.67
N THR A 461 9.53 17.03 -5.78
CA THR A 461 10.25 18.21 -6.32
C THR A 461 10.69 17.96 -7.76
N GLU A 462 11.30 18.94 -8.42
CA GLU A 462 11.82 18.75 -9.79
C GLU A 462 12.99 17.77 -9.85
N GLN A 463 13.76 17.66 -8.77
CA GLN A 463 14.99 16.88 -8.75
C GLN A 463 14.81 15.51 -8.11
N GLN A 464 13.99 15.45 -7.06
CA GLN A 464 13.87 14.23 -6.24
C GLN A 464 12.60 14.23 -5.40
N VAL A 465 12.33 13.12 -4.74
CA VAL A 465 11.28 13.00 -3.72
C VAL A 465 11.91 13.16 -2.34
N GLN A 466 11.34 14.05 -1.51
CA GLN A 466 11.79 14.30 -0.14
C GLN A 466 10.75 13.80 0.85
N ILE A 467 11.16 12.95 1.80
CA ILE A 467 10.28 12.53 2.91
C ILE A 467 10.37 13.61 4.00
N ILE A 468 9.29 14.36 4.16
CA ILE A 468 9.17 15.46 5.13
C ILE A 468 9.14 14.88 6.55
N GLU A 469 8.27 13.91 6.77
CA GLU A 469 8.07 13.26 8.06
C GLU A 469 7.62 11.81 7.90
N GLU A 470 8.03 10.97 8.83
CA GLU A 470 7.46 9.66 9.08
C GLU A 470 6.81 9.63 10.47
N ILE A 471 5.61 9.11 10.57
CA ILE A 471 4.81 9.13 11.80
C ILE A 471 4.34 7.71 12.09
N GLN A 472 4.67 7.19 13.26
CA GLN A 472 4.14 5.93 13.72
C GLN A 472 2.69 6.12 14.17
N LEU A 473 1.73 5.61 13.39
CA LEU A 473 0.30 5.72 13.67
C LEU A 473 -0.20 4.55 14.51
N PHE A 474 0.38 3.36 14.30
CA PHE A 474 -0.05 2.13 14.94
C PHE A 474 1.15 1.39 15.55
N PRO A 475 0.91 0.53 16.55
CA PRO A 475 1.94 -0.35 17.08
C PRO A 475 2.53 -1.27 15.99
N ALA A 476 3.76 -1.73 16.19
CA ALA A 476 4.41 -2.66 15.27
C ALA A 476 3.54 -3.90 15.00
N GLY A 477 3.51 -4.33 13.73
CA GLY A 477 2.69 -5.46 13.27
C GLY A 477 1.22 -5.10 12.98
N GLN A 478 0.85 -3.83 13.04
CA GLN A 478 -0.47 -3.34 12.63
C GLN A 478 -0.34 -2.47 11.38
N PRO A 479 -0.64 -3.00 10.18
CA PRO A 479 -0.49 -2.26 8.94
C PRO A 479 -1.50 -1.11 8.81
N VAL A 480 -1.16 -0.13 8.00
CA VAL A 480 -2.11 0.85 7.50
C VAL A 480 -2.97 0.20 6.42
N LEU A 481 -4.21 -0.13 6.75
CA LEU A 481 -5.13 -0.86 5.86
C LEU A 481 -5.84 0.05 4.85
N LYS A 482 -6.08 1.31 5.24
CA LYS A 482 -6.75 2.30 4.38
C LYS A 482 -6.35 3.71 4.77
N LEU A 483 -6.16 4.56 3.76
CA LEU A 483 -6.02 6.01 3.89
C LEU A 483 -7.22 6.68 3.24
N LEU A 484 -7.71 7.75 3.85
CA LEU A 484 -8.75 8.61 3.30
C LEU A 484 -8.38 10.07 3.55
N LEU A 485 -8.23 10.83 2.49
CA LEU A 485 -7.84 12.23 2.52
C LEU A 485 -9.07 13.13 2.58
N ASP A 486 -9.03 14.13 3.45
CA ASP A 486 -9.98 15.23 3.53
C ASP A 486 -9.25 16.57 3.35
N PRO A 487 -9.05 17.00 2.12
CA PRO A 487 -8.36 18.26 1.84
C PRO A 487 -9.07 19.49 2.38
N ALA A 488 -10.41 19.43 2.46
CA ALA A 488 -11.22 20.57 2.91
C ALA A 488 -11.02 20.88 4.40
N GLN A 489 -10.90 19.84 5.22
CA GLN A 489 -10.62 19.96 6.65
C GLN A 489 -9.13 19.96 6.99
N GLY A 490 -8.26 19.68 6.01
CA GLY A 490 -6.82 19.53 6.22
C GLY A 490 -6.48 18.29 7.05
N LEU A 491 -7.19 17.19 6.82
CA LEU A 491 -7.10 15.94 7.59
C LEU A 491 -6.85 14.72 6.71
N LEU A 492 -6.19 13.74 7.28
CA LEU A 492 -6.05 12.39 6.74
C LEU A 492 -6.56 11.40 7.78
N TYR A 493 -7.37 10.45 7.36
CA TYR A 493 -7.83 9.34 8.19
C TYR A 493 -7.07 8.08 7.82
N ALA A 494 -6.51 7.40 8.81
CA ALA A 494 -5.82 6.13 8.66
C ALA A 494 -6.54 5.04 9.46
N ALA A 495 -6.71 3.87 8.85
CA ALA A 495 -7.35 2.71 9.48
C ALA A 495 -6.37 1.56 9.63
N SER A 496 -6.49 0.79 10.72
CA SER A 496 -5.78 -0.45 10.95
C SER A 496 -6.73 -1.53 11.51
N TYR A 497 -6.18 -2.64 11.98
CA TYR A 497 -7.00 -3.72 12.55
C TYR A 497 -7.75 -3.30 13.82
N THR A 498 -7.16 -2.47 14.67
CA THR A 498 -7.70 -2.16 16.01
C THR A 498 -8.15 -0.72 16.18
N ALA A 499 -7.73 0.19 15.32
CA ALA A 499 -7.95 1.61 15.52
C ALA A 499 -8.05 2.40 14.22
N LEU A 500 -8.64 3.59 14.35
CA LEU A 500 -8.59 4.68 13.37
C LEU A 500 -7.79 5.83 13.95
N VAL A 501 -7.06 6.54 13.12
CA VAL A 501 -6.29 7.72 13.51
C VAL A 501 -6.63 8.86 12.56
N GLN A 502 -6.94 10.02 13.14
CA GLN A 502 -7.09 11.28 12.44
C GLN A 502 -5.77 12.05 12.53
N VAL A 503 -5.20 12.37 11.37
CA VAL A 503 -3.88 13.00 11.23
C VAL A 503 -4.07 14.36 10.55
N PRO A 504 -3.68 15.47 11.17
CA PRO A 504 -3.61 16.77 10.48
C PRO A 504 -2.60 16.69 9.32
N LEU A 505 -2.89 17.28 8.17
CA LEU A 505 -2.00 17.24 7.00
C LEU A 505 -0.70 18.03 7.21
N SER A 506 -0.71 18.99 8.14
CA SER A 506 0.46 19.77 8.51
C SER A 506 0.45 20.12 10.00
N ASN A 507 1.65 20.34 10.54
CA ASN A 507 1.84 20.86 11.89
C ASN A 507 2.96 21.92 11.88
N CYS A 508 2.71 23.04 11.19
CA CYS A 508 3.71 24.09 10.98
C CYS A 508 4.21 24.73 12.29
N SER A 509 3.37 24.76 13.32
CA SER A 509 3.72 25.35 14.63
C SER A 509 4.84 24.61 15.37
N MET A 510 5.19 23.39 14.94
CA MET A 510 6.33 22.67 15.50
C MET A 510 7.67 23.30 15.08
N TYR A 511 7.73 23.97 13.94
CA TYR A 511 8.91 24.65 13.42
C TYR A 511 9.00 26.05 14.03
N ARG A 512 9.91 26.22 14.97
CA ARG A 512 10.00 27.43 15.80
C ARG A 512 10.83 28.55 15.19
N THR A 513 11.73 28.22 14.28
CA THR A 513 12.63 29.17 13.63
C THR A 513 12.36 29.27 12.13
N CYS A 514 12.77 30.37 11.52
CA CYS A 514 12.71 30.54 10.08
C CYS A 514 13.40 29.38 9.36
N ALA A 515 14.58 29.01 9.80
CA ALA A 515 15.37 27.95 9.19
C ALA A 515 14.67 26.58 9.28
N GLU A 516 14.13 26.22 10.44
CA GLU A 516 13.38 24.96 10.57
C GLU A 516 12.16 24.92 9.64
N CYS A 517 11.44 26.05 9.49
CA CYS A 517 10.28 26.13 8.59
C CYS A 517 10.68 25.94 7.11
N ILE A 518 11.77 26.60 6.67
CA ILE A 518 12.26 26.49 5.29
C ILE A 518 12.86 25.08 5.03
N LEU A 519 13.70 24.58 5.94
CA LEU A 519 14.34 23.27 5.83
C LEU A 519 13.34 22.10 5.86
N SER A 520 12.13 22.32 6.41
CA SER A 520 11.08 21.28 6.43
C SER A 520 10.62 20.87 5.03
N ARG A 521 10.75 21.75 4.03
CA ARG A 521 10.24 21.56 2.66
C ARG A 521 8.76 21.15 2.62
N ASP A 522 7.98 21.57 3.62
CA ASP A 522 6.55 21.24 3.68
C ASP A 522 5.73 22.27 2.88
N PRO A 523 5.08 21.88 1.75
CA PRO A 523 4.29 22.82 0.95
C PRO A 523 3.10 23.43 1.69
N PHE A 524 2.65 22.79 2.76
CA PHE A 524 1.59 23.32 3.62
C PHE A 524 2.05 24.42 4.58
N CYS A 525 3.38 24.64 4.70
CA CYS A 525 3.94 25.56 5.70
C CYS A 525 4.65 26.75 5.05
N ILE A 526 4.51 27.91 5.67
CA ILE A 526 5.13 29.18 5.23
C ILE A 526 5.66 29.95 6.44
N TRP A 527 6.86 30.52 6.35
CA TRP A 527 7.36 31.44 7.36
C TRP A 527 6.87 32.87 7.09
N SER A 528 6.23 33.49 8.07
CA SER A 528 5.75 34.87 7.97
C SER A 528 5.59 35.48 9.35
N GLY A 529 5.95 36.76 9.55
CA GLY A 529 5.71 37.48 10.80
C GLY A 529 6.39 36.90 12.04
N GLY A 530 7.53 36.17 11.84
CA GLY A 530 8.29 35.59 12.95
C GLY A 530 7.82 34.20 13.41
N ALA A 531 6.91 33.55 12.67
CA ALA A 531 6.41 32.21 12.98
C ALA A 531 6.16 31.39 11.70
N CYS A 532 6.16 30.06 11.83
CA CYS A 532 5.78 29.14 10.77
C CYS A 532 4.27 28.87 10.82
N HIS A 533 3.57 29.19 9.74
CA HIS A 533 2.11 29.13 9.64
C HIS A 533 1.64 28.14 8.59
N PRO A 534 0.47 27.51 8.75
CA PRO A 534 -0.13 26.72 7.69
C PRO A 534 -0.59 27.63 6.54
N LEU A 535 -0.28 27.23 5.32
CA LEU A 535 -0.74 27.88 4.08
C LEU A 535 -2.15 27.38 3.76
N LEU A 536 -3.17 28.15 4.15
CA LEU A 536 -4.57 27.82 3.90
C LEU A 536 -5.05 28.50 2.61
N PRO A 537 -5.81 27.79 1.73
CA PRO A 537 -6.27 28.33 0.45
C PRO A 537 -7.22 29.54 0.58
N ASP A 538 -8.01 29.64 1.66
CA ASP A 538 -9.08 30.63 1.84
C ASP A 538 -8.68 31.91 2.58
N ARG A 539 -7.46 31.99 3.08
CA ARG A 539 -7.02 33.25 3.69
C ARG A 539 -6.50 34.20 2.61
N SER A 540 -7.32 35.12 2.18
CA SER A 540 -6.88 36.37 1.55
C SER A 540 -5.98 37.13 2.54
N TRP A 541 -4.69 36.79 2.52
CA TRP A 541 -3.70 37.52 3.30
C TRP A 541 -3.63 38.94 2.72
N PRO A 542 -3.68 40.02 3.55
CA PRO A 542 -3.56 41.38 3.04
C PRO A 542 -2.30 41.51 2.22
N HIS A 543 -2.41 42.14 1.05
CA HIS A 543 -1.31 42.37 0.12
C HIS A 543 -0.11 43.15 0.68
N ALA A 544 -0.24 43.74 1.89
CA ALA A 544 0.74 44.58 2.61
C ALA A 544 1.21 43.90 3.91
N GLY A 545 1.44 42.57 3.94
CA GLY A 545 1.92 41.85 5.12
C GLY A 545 3.44 41.62 5.09
N PRO A 546 4.04 41.12 6.19
CA PRO A 546 5.44 40.79 6.29
C PRO A 546 5.84 39.78 5.21
N SER A 547 7.10 39.82 4.78
CA SER A 547 7.66 38.94 3.75
C SER A 547 7.36 37.48 4.07
N ARG A 548 6.85 36.76 3.07
CA ARG A 548 6.54 35.34 3.16
C ARG A 548 7.70 34.58 2.54
N LEU A 549 8.16 33.53 3.24
CA LEU A 549 9.31 32.76 2.84
C LEU A 549 8.93 31.27 2.78
N GLN A 550 9.24 30.65 1.64
CA GLN A 550 9.13 29.22 1.40
C GLN A 550 10.11 28.84 0.30
N ASP A 551 10.83 27.75 0.48
CA ASP A 551 11.69 27.15 -0.55
C ASP A 551 11.63 25.63 -0.43
N ILE A 552 10.81 25.00 -1.27
CA ILE A 552 10.63 23.56 -1.29
C ILE A 552 11.74 22.88 -2.10
N GLU A 553 12.24 23.55 -3.15
CA GLU A 553 13.20 22.94 -4.07
C GLU A 553 14.61 22.84 -3.49
N ARG A 554 15.11 23.93 -2.91
CA ARG A 554 16.50 24.03 -2.46
C ARG A 554 16.64 24.02 -0.93
N ALA A 555 15.57 24.44 -0.22
CA ALA A 555 15.60 24.62 1.23
C ALA A 555 16.73 25.57 1.69
N ASP A 556 16.99 26.65 0.94
CA ASP A 556 18.06 27.61 1.25
C ASP A 556 17.66 28.53 2.40
N ALA A 557 17.76 27.98 3.63
CA ALA A 557 17.50 28.73 4.83
C ALA A 557 18.57 29.81 5.10
N THR A 558 19.79 29.65 4.59
CA THR A 558 20.87 30.62 4.82
C THR A 558 20.59 31.93 4.12
N GLN A 559 20.11 31.87 2.86
CA GLN A 559 19.77 33.06 2.10
C GLN A 559 18.48 33.69 2.56
N LEU A 560 17.41 32.89 2.73
CA LEU A 560 16.06 33.41 3.00
C LEU A 560 15.90 33.97 4.42
N CYS A 561 16.53 33.35 5.42
CA CYS A 561 16.37 33.74 6.80
C CYS A 561 17.30 34.89 7.25
N GLN A 562 18.33 35.24 6.46
CA GLN A 562 19.24 36.37 6.75
C GLN A 562 18.73 37.71 6.18
N THR A 563 17.90 37.71 5.13
CA THR A 563 17.45 38.92 4.42
C THR A 563 16.24 39.62 5.01
N GLY A 564 15.55 39.01 5.97
CA GLY A 564 14.40 39.64 6.64
C GLY A 564 14.82 40.49 7.82
N ASN A 565 14.68 41.82 7.75
CA ASN A 565 14.84 42.88 8.76
C ASN A 565 14.80 42.47 10.26
N GLY A 566 15.56 41.51 10.65
CA GLY A 566 15.95 41.21 12.00
C GLY A 566 17.41 41.50 12.07
N GLN A 567 17.77 42.78 12.28
CA GLN A 567 19.10 43.09 12.80
C GLN A 567 19.47 42.03 13.85
N PRO A 568 20.59 41.31 13.70
CA PRO A 568 21.15 40.70 14.86
C PRO A 568 21.34 41.90 15.79
N SER A 569 20.66 41.91 16.91
CA SER A 569 20.97 42.87 17.96
C SER A 569 22.46 42.65 18.23
N SER A 570 23.26 43.57 17.69
CA SER A 570 24.64 43.76 18.03
C SER A 570 24.66 44.39 19.42
N SER A 571 24.16 43.64 20.38
CA SER A 571 24.54 43.84 21.79
C SER A 571 25.48 42.68 22.10
N ALA A 572 26.69 43.05 22.01
CA ALA A 572 27.87 42.54 22.71
C ALA A 572 27.69 41.25 23.54
N THR A 573 28.47 40.22 23.16
CA THR A 573 29.24 39.40 24.14
C THR A 573 28.49 38.83 25.33
N GLU A 574 27.24 38.42 25.24
CA GLU A 574 26.73 37.46 26.19
C GLU A 574 26.65 36.09 25.49
N GLU A 575 27.60 35.22 25.89
CA GLU A 575 27.51 33.80 25.54
C GLU A 575 26.15 33.25 25.93
N PRO A 576 25.46 32.49 25.04
CA PRO A 576 24.16 31.92 25.37
C PRO A 576 24.23 31.16 26.69
N PRO A 577 23.22 31.27 27.58
CA PRO A 577 23.24 30.64 28.89
C PRO A 577 23.36 29.13 28.73
N CYS A 578 24.30 28.54 29.50
CA CYS A 578 24.48 27.09 29.50
C CYS A 578 23.74 26.42 30.68
N LYS A 579 23.23 25.22 30.50
CA LYS A 579 22.66 24.42 31.58
C LYS A 579 23.78 23.89 32.49
N ALA A 580 23.75 24.21 33.77
CA ALA A 580 24.72 23.71 34.73
C ALA A 580 24.57 22.20 34.93
N VAL A 581 25.67 21.45 34.83
CA VAL A 581 25.74 20.01 35.08
C VAL A 581 26.89 19.76 36.05
N VAL A 582 26.65 19.09 37.17
CA VAL A 582 27.63 18.73 38.16
C VAL A 582 27.85 17.24 38.17
N ILE A 583 29.10 16.80 37.93
CA ILE A 583 29.48 15.40 38.00
C ILE A 583 30.22 15.15 39.33
N LEU A 584 29.65 14.27 40.16
CA LEU A 584 30.19 13.95 41.47
C LEU A 584 31.10 12.72 41.41
N GLY A 585 32.42 12.95 41.59
CA GLY A 585 33.42 11.88 41.67
C GLY A 585 33.92 11.35 40.32
N SER A 586 35.07 10.71 40.34
CA SER A 586 35.76 10.21 39.15
C SER A 586 35.17 8.97 38.51
N SER A 587 34.20 8.32 39.12
CA SER A 587 33.47 7.14 38.59
C SER A 587 32.05 7.44 38.11
N ALA A 588 31.60 8.68 38.24
CA ALA A 588 30.28 9.05 37.76
C ALA A 588 30.26 9.24 36.23
N VAL A 589 29.25 8.70 35.59
CA VAL A 589 29.01 8.84 34.15
C VAL A 589 27.81 9.74 33.96
N GLN A 590 27.96 10.77 33.13
CA GLN A 590 26.88 11.72 32.81
C GLN A 590 26.71 11.83 31.31
N SER A 591 25.50 11.67 30.84
CA SER A 591 25.14 11.91 29.43
C SER A 591 24.64 13.34 29.26
N LEU A 592 25.09 14.01 28.19
CA LEU A 592 24.64 15.32 27.75
C LEU A 592 23.78 15.14 26.48
N PRO A 593 22.48 15.30 26.55
CA PRO A 593 21.61 15.13 25.38
C PRO A 593 21.80 16.24 24.37
N CYS A 594 21.82 15.89 23.10
CA CYS A 594 21.76 16.81 21.98
C CYS A 594 20.45 16.60 21.22
N PRO A 595 19.44 17.43 21.42
CA PRO A 595 18.16 17.28 20.75
C PRO A 595 18.32 17.25 19.23
N GLN A 596 17.68 16.30 18.57
CA GLN A 596 17.67 16.20 17.11
C GLN A 596 16.33 16.67 16.58
N LEU A 597 16.36 17.68 15.73
CA LEU A 597 15.17 18.20 15.05
C LEU A 597 15.03 17.67 13.61
N SER A 598 16.10 17.03 13.10
CA SER A 598 16.12 16.51 11.74
C SER A 598 17.10 15.35 11.63
N ASN A 599 16.68 14.26 10.97
CA ASN A 599 17.58 13.13 10.67
C ASN A 599 18.61 13.47 9.59
N LEU A 600 18.37 14.53 8.81
CA LEU A 600 19.30 15.03 7.78
C LEU A 600 20.39 15.94 8.36
N ALA A 601 20.27 16.31 9.63
CA ALA A 601 21.23 17.20 10.28
C ALA A 601 22.40 16.42 10.85
N SER A 602 23.63 16.87 10.54
CA SER A 602 24.84 16.42 11.24
C SER A 602 24.98 17.14 12.57
N ARG A 603 25.44 16.42 13.60
CA ARG A 603 25.65 16.96 14.96
C ARG A 603 27.12 17.04 15.27
N HIS A 604 27.53 18.18 15.84
CA HIS A 604 28.91 18.45 16.21
C HIS A 604 29.00 18.99 17.63
N TRP A 605 29.86 18.41 18.45
CA TRP A 605 30.11 18.88 19.79
C TRP A 605 31.39 19.73 19.85
N LEU A 606 31.33 20.86 20.57
CA LEU A 606 32.48 21.68 20.89
C LEU A 606 32.69 21.63 22.41
N HIS A 607 33.97 21.55 22.85
CA HIS A 607 34.37 21.72 24.22
C HIS A 607 35.20 22.97 24.35
N ASN A 608 34.73 23.96 25.10
CA ASN A 608 35.35 25.28 25.22
C ASN A 608 35.68 25.91 23.83
N GLY A 609 34.72 25.78 22.90
CA GLY A 609 34.88 26.31 21.54
C GLY A 609 35.71 25.49 20.56
N VAL A 610 36.31 24.36 21.00
CA VAL A 610 37.12 23.47 20.16
C VAL A 610 36.35 22.20 19.84
N ALA A 611 36.41 21.73 18.58
CA ALA A 611 35.74 20.48 18.16
C ALA A 611 36.27 19.29 18.98
N ILE A 612 35.35 18.50 19.48
CA ILE A 612 35.69 17.31 20.27
C ILE A 612 36.17 16.21 19.31
N ASN A 613 37.34 15.62 19.64
CA ASN A 613 37.81 14.43 18.96
C ASN A 613 36.98 13.21 19.44
N THR A 614 36.22 12.61 18.61
CA THR A 614 35.33 11.45 18.90
C THR A 614 36.13 10.19 19.32
N SER A 615 37.43 10.14 19.07
CA SER A 615 38.32 9.07 19.56
C SER A 615 38.61 9.16 21.05
N ALA A 616 38.40 10.32 21.69
CA ALA A 616 38.71 10.57 23.11
C ALA A 616 37.47 10.62 24.01
N VAL A 617 36.25 10.68 23.42
CA VAL A 617 34.97 10.81 24.13
C VAL A 617 33.92 9.97 23.43
N LEU A 618 33.08 9.29 24.22
CA LEU A 618 32.01 8.46 23.69
C LEU A 618 30.81 9.35 23.27
N VAL A 619 30.46 9.31 21.98
CA VAL A 619 29.22 9.86 21.46
C VAL A 619 28.30 8.71 21.09
N LEU A 620 27.12 8.66 21.69
CA LEU A 620 26.11 7.63 21.39
C LEU A 620 25.48 7.85 20.00
N PRO A 621 24.90 6.81 19.39
CA PRO A 621 24.21 6.94 18.08
C PRO A 621 23.13 8.02 18.09
N GLU A 622 22.44 8.21 19.22
CA GLU A 622 21.44 9.26 19.42
C GLU A 622 22.06 10.66 19.53
N GLY A 623 23.43 10.77 19.45
CA GLY A 623 24.18 12.02 19.49
C GLY A 623 24.38 12.58 20.90
N GLU A 624 24.05 11.84 21.93
CA GLU A 624 24.40 12.18 23.32
C GLU A 624 25.91 12.04 23.57
N LEU A 625 26.49 13.04 24.24
CA LEU A 625 27.85 13.01 24.64
C LEU A 625 27.97 12.41 26.05
N VAL A 626 28.77 11.37 26.21
CA VAL A 626 28.98 10.70 27.50
C VAL A 626 30.30 11.18 28.13
N LEU A 627 30.19 11.74 29.31
CA LEU A 627 31.34 12.23 30.12
C LEU A 627 31.58 11.32 31.33
N MET A 628 32.84 11.07 31.64
CA MET A 628 33.29 10.32 32.81
C MET A 628 33.94 11.31 33.77
N GLY A 629 33.48 11.55 34.95
CA GLY A 629 33.90 12.57 35.92
C GLY A 629 35.39 12.87 36.08
N SER A 630 36.10 13.04 34.97
CA SER A 630 37.53 13.48 34.96
C SER A 630 37.58 14.99 35.08
N PRO A 631 38.47 15.55 35.92
CA PRO A 631 38.66 17.00 36.03
C PRO A 631 38.98 17.70 34.71
N THR A 632 39.58 16.99 33.77
CA THR A 632 39.91 17.49 32.43
C THR A 632 38.67 17.67 31.55
N GLN A 633 37.54 17.09 31.92
CA GLN A 633 36.26 17.18 31.22
C GLN A 633 35.35 18.31 31.75
N ALA A 634 35.82 19.11 32.72
CA ALA A 634 35.12 20.32 33.14
C ALA A 634 35.23 21.40 32.03
N GLY A 635 34.13 22.15 31.83
CA GLY A 635 34.12 23.20 30.85
C GLY A 635 32.72 23.36 30.18
N ARG A 636 32.70 24.16 29.15
CA ARG A 636 31.48 24.40 28.34
C ARG A 636 31.42 23.43 27.19
N TYR A 637 30.26 22.78 27.05
CA TYR A 637 29.94 21.88 25.93
C TYR A 637 28.79 22.44 25.11
N ASP A 638 29.04 22.71 23.85
CA ASP A 638 28.04 23.20 22.91
C ASP A 638 27.75 22.16 21.84
N CYS A 639 26.49 21.74 21.74
CA CYS A 639 26.04 20.88 20.66
C CYS A 639 25.46 21.71 19.52
N TRP A 640 25.99 21.54 18.32
CA TRP A 640 25.58 22.21 17.09
C TRP A 640 24.95 21.22 16.13
N SER A 641 23.85 21.62 15.49
CA SER A 641 23.22 20.94 14.37
C SER A 641 23.55 21.69 13.08
N GLN A 642 23.82 20.96 12.01
CA GLN A 642 24.08 21.53 10.69
C GLN A 642 23.28 20.77 9.62
N GLU A 643 22.38 21.47 8.89
CA GLU A 643 21.54 20.93 7.80
C GLU A 643 21.52 21.95 6.66
N GLY A 644 21.72 21.52 5.40
CA GLY A 644 21.64 22.38 4.23
C GLY A 644 22.51 23.66 4.30
N GLY A 645 23.70 23.58 4.94
CA GLY A 645 24.57 24.73 5.18
C GLY A 645 24.18 25.64 6.36
N PHE A 646 22.99 25.46 6.91
CA PHE A 646 22.52 26.20 8.10
C PHE A 646 23.02 25.54 9.37
N ARG A 647 23.60 26.35 10.29
CA ARG A 647 24.15 25.89 11.56
C ARG A 647 23.40 26.49 12.75
N GLN A 648 22.98 25.68 13.70
CA GLN A 648 22.21 26.09 14.88
C GLN A 648 22.74 25.45 16.15
N LEU A 649 22.84 26.25 17.24
CA LEU A 649 23.15 25.75 18.58
C LEU A 649 21.92 25.06 19.16
N MET A 650 22.03 23.76 19.46
CA MET A 650 20.93 22.95 19.97
C MET A 650 20.89 22.88 21.50
N ALA A 651 22.04 22.80 22.12
CA ALA A 651 22.18 22.73 23.56
C ALA A 651 23.56 23.26 24.01
N SER A 652 23.60 23.88 25.18
CA SER A 652 24.83 24.34 25.81
C SER A 652 24.83 23.88 27.26
N TYR A 653 25.96 23.27 27.71
CA TYR A 653 26.12 22.74 29.04
C TYR A 653 27.41 23.30 29.66
N CYS A 654 27.31 23.75 30.93
CA CYS A 654 28.45 24.11 31.78
C CYS A 654 28.72 22.98 32.78
N VAL A 655 29.73 22.17 32.49
CA VAL A 655 30.03 20.98 33.26
C VAL A 655 31.08 21.31 34.35
N ARG A 656 30.77 20.98 35.59
CA ARG A 656 31.67 21.03 36.71
C ARG A 656 31.89 19.62 37.27
N VAL A 657 33.13 19.28 37.56
CA VAL A 657 33.46 18.00 38.18
C VAL A 657 33.89 18.28 39.61
N GLU A 658 33.15 17.79 40.58
CA GLU A 658 33.45 17.95 42.01
C GLU A 658 34.03 16.66 42.54
N PRO A 659 35.18 16.70 43.24
CA PRO A 659 35.76 15.52 43.88
C PRO A 659 34.84 15.07 45.01
N THR A 660 34.60 13.78 45.14
CA THR A 660 33.92 13.20 46.30
C THR A 660 34.73 13.54 47.53
N LEU A 661 34.29 14.50 48.30
CA LEU A 661 34.81 14.76 49.64
C LEU A 661 34.50 13.53 50.47
N GLY A 662 35.57 12.81 50.88
CA GLY A 662 35.42 11.69 51.80
C GLY A 662 34.60 12.07 52.99
N ALA A 663 33.67 11.23 53.38
CA ALA A 663 32.75 11.43 54.48
C ALA A 663 33.51 11.91 55.73
N ARG A 664 33.45 13.17 56.09
CA ARG A 664 33.77 13.67 57.40
C ARG A 664 32.73 13.10 58.36
N ILE A 665 33.14 12.18 59.15
CA ILE A 665 32.40 11.73 60.34
C ILE A 665 32.30 12.95 61.27
N VAL A 666 31.09 13.55 61.34
CA VAL A 666 30.74 14.53 62.33
C VAL A 666 30.10 13.78 63.50
N PRO A 667 30.60 13.92 64.77
CA PRO A 667 29.99 13.25 65.90
C PRO A 667 28.64 13.83 66.22
N LEU A 668 27.70 12.97 66.52
CA LEU A 668 26.35 13.30 66.99
C LEU A 668 26.41 14.09 68.29
N GLN A 669 25.84 15.27 68.36
CA GLN A 669 25.26 15.84 69.56
C GLN A 669 23.79 16.18 69.28
N ASN A 670 22.94 15.44 69.95
CA ASN A 670 21.50 15.82 70.16
C ASN A 670 21.38 17.05 71.10
N PRO A 671 20.32 17.86 71.03
CA PRO A 671 19.08 17.50 71.66
C PRO A 671 17.76 17.94 70.96
N LEU A 672 16.74 17.10 71.18
CA LEU A 672 15.32 17.31 71.40
C LEU A 672 14.69 18.71 71.14
N GLU A 673 13.61 18.66 70.35
CA GLU A 673 12.22 19.11 70.70
C GLU A 673 11.38 19.05 69.42
N THR A 674 10.45 18.21 69.40
CA THR A 674 8.99 18.12 69.67
C THR A 674 8.08 18.83 68.70
N ILE A 675 7.12 18.02 68.23
CA ILE A 675 5.69 18.32 67.86
C ILE A 675 5.47 18.86 66.45
N SER A 676 4.56 18.38 65.62
CA SER A 676 3.47 17.40 65.67
C SER A 676 2.86 17.25 64.26
N THR A 677 2.35 16.07 64.03
CA THR A 677 1.12 15.72 63.26
C THR A 677 0.96 16.23 61.83
N SER A 678 0.58 15.43 60.87
CA SER A 678 -0.34 14.27 60.80
C SER A 678 -0.40 13.62 59.42
N ARG A 679 -0.68 12.31 59.45
CA ARG A 679 -1.37 11.43 58.50
C ARG A 679 -0.77 11.15 57.17
N SER A 680 -0.13 10.00 57.03
CA SER A 680 -0.60 8.60 56.72
C SER A 680 -1.37 8.44 55.45
N VAL A 681 -0.84 7.69 54.49
CA VAL A 681 -1.42 6.48 53.95
C VAL A 681 -0.28 5.57 53.44
N SER A 682 -0.34 4.35 53.88
CA SER A 682 0.52 3.23 53.70
C SER A 682 0.44 2.62 52.31
N ALA A 683 1.56 2.13 51.83
CA ALA A 683 1.59 0.93 50.98
C ALA A 683 2.93 0.21 51.21
N ALA A 684 2.80 -1.05 51.40
CA ALA A 684 3.80 -1.96 51.88
C ALA A 684 4.95 -2.24 50.90
N ALA A 685 6.12 -2.32 51.48
CA ALA A 685 7.34 -2.78 50.83
C ALA A 685 7.50 -4.27 50.99
N ALA A 686 8.03 -4.91 49.98
CA ALA A 686 8.83 -6.14 50.17
C ALA A 686 10.16 -5.95 49.47
N GLY A 687 11.17 -5.86 50.26
CA GLY A 687 12.55 -5.82 49.81
C GLY A 687 13.06 -7.20 49.44
N SER A 688 13.99 -7.22 48.56
CA SER A 688 15.07 -8.20 48.46
C SER A 688 16.26 -7.56 47.77
N SER A 689 17.27 -7.37 48.58
CA SER A 689 18.63 -7.10 48.15
C SER A 689 19.21 -8.33 47.49
N MET A 690 19.71 -8.20 46.27
CA MET A 690 20.72 -9.12 45.74
C MET A 690 21.74 -8.32 44.94
N SER A 691 22.87 -8.10 45.58
CA SER A 691 24.14 -7.76 44.98
C SER A 691 24.59 -8.93 44.10
N ALA A 692 24.53 -8.78 42.79
CA ALA A 692 25.20 -9.70 41.88
C ALA A 692 26.42 -9.00 41.28
N LEU A 693 27.58 -9.58 41.62
CA LEU A 693 28.85 -9.31 40.95
C LEU A 693 28.71 -9.56 39.46
N LEU A 694 29.04 -8.57 38.66
CA LEU A 694 29.25 -8.72 37.20
C LEU A 694 30.66 -9.29 37.01
N GLU A 695 30.78 -10.62 36.96
CA GLU A 695 31.89 -11.31 36.31
C GLU A 695 31.72 -11.19 34.79
N GLY A 696 32.61 -10.48 34.14
CA GLY A 696 32.71 -10.43 32.70
C GLY A 696 33.08 -11.80 32.13
N LYS A 697 32.10 -12.58 31.69
CA LYS A 697 32.35 -13.76 30.86
C LYS A 697 32.77 -13.31 29.47
N THR A 698 34.07 -13.51 29.18
CA THR A 698 34.62 -13.40 27.84
C THR A 698 34.18 -14.61 27.01
N TYR A 699 33.28 -14.40 26.05
CA TYR A 699 32.77 -15.44 25.13
C TYR A 699 33.78 -15.90 24.06
N TRP A 700 35.07 -15.67 24.27
CA TRP A 700 36.12 -16.02 23.31
C TRP A 700 36.22 -17.52 23.03
N THR A 701 36.00 -18.34 24.04
CA THR A 701 36.02 -19.82 23.88
C THR A 701 34.84 -20.34 23.08
N GLU A 702 33.66 -19.77 23.26
CA GLU A 702 32.45 -20.16 22.51
C GLU A 702 32.53 -19.70 21.06
N PHE A 703 33.10 -18.51 20.82
CA PHE A 703 33.35 -18.00 19.48
C PHE A 703 34.38 -18.88 18.73
N LEU A 704 35.46 -19.30 19.37
CA LEU A 704 36.45 -20.22 18.79
C LEU A 704 35.86 -21.61 18.48
N VAL A 705 35.02 -22.16 19.35
CA VAL A 705 34.30 -23.41 19.11
C VAL A 705 33.35 -23.30 17.90
N MET A 706 32.60 -22.20 17.78
CA MET A 706 31.75 -21.95 16.66
C MET A 706 32.53 -21.82 15.34
N CYS A 707 33.68 -21.12 15.36
CA CYS A 707 34.55 -21.00 14.17
C CYS A 707 35.11 -22.33 13.71
N VAL A 708 35.53 -23.17 14.65
CA VAL A 708 36.05 -24.53 14.36
C VAL A 708 34.92 -25.42 13.83
N ALA A 709 33.72 -25.40 14.42
CA ALA A 709 32.57 -26.15 13.96
C ALA A 709 32.16 -25.72 12.53
N PHE A 710 32.17 -24.41 12.23
CA PHE A 710 31.91 -23.86 10.90
C PHE A 710 32.95 -24.31 9.88
N ALA A 711 34.25 -24.24 10.23
CA ALA A 711 35.31 -24.70 9.33
C ALA A 711 35.23 -26.20 9.04
N VAL A 712 34.85 -27.02 10.05
CA VAL A 712 34.65 -28.46 9.87
C VAL A 712 33.43 -28.73 8.95
N THR A 713 32.32 -28.00 9.12
CA THR A 713 31.14 -28.19 8.28
C THR A 713 31.41 -27.79 6.82
N VAL A 714 32.14 -26.70 6.60
CA VAL A 714 32.53 -26.22 5.25
C VAL A 714 33.47 -27.26 4.59
N THR A 715 34.44 -27.82 5.33
CA THR A 715 35.35 -28.86 4.80
C THR A 715 34.59 -30.15 4.48
N LEU A 716 33.64 -30.58 5.29
CA LEU A 716 32.83 -31.76 5.02
C LEU A 716 31.90 -31.55 3.81
N LEU A 717 31.30 -30.36 3.68
CA LEU A 717 30.48 -30.00 2.52
C LEU A 717 31.33 -29.99 1.22
N THR A 718 32.52 -29.41 1.26
CA THR A 718 33.42 -29.40 0.09
C THR A 718 33.86 -30.80 -0.29
N LEU A 719 34.20 -31.64 0.70
CA LEU A 719 34.52 -33.04 0.45
C LEU A 719 33.32 -33.85 -0.11
N PHE A 720 32.14 -33.57 0.39
CA PHE A 720 30.89 -34.16 -0.12
C PHE A 720 30.62 -33.77 -1.58
N VAL A 721 30.75 -32.49 -1.91
CA VAL A 721 30.59 -31.98 -3.28
C VAL A 721 31.64 -32.56 -4.19
N LEU A 722 32.91 -32.62 -3.77
CA LEU A 722 34.00 -33.26 -4.53
C LEU A 722 33.77 -34.77 -4.73
N HIS A 723 33.25 -35.47 -3.71
CA HIS A 723 32.89 -36.87 -3.80
C HIS A 723 31.73 -37.13 -4.77
N ARG A 724 30.70 -36.31 -4.68
CA ARG A 724 29.50 -36.37 -5.55
C ARG A 724 29.86 -36.07 -7.03
N HIS A 725 30.79 -35.15 -7.26
CA HIS A 725 31.24 -34.77 -8.61
C HIS A 725 32.57 -35.43 -9.03
N ARG A 726 32.96 -36.52 -8.41
CA ARG A 726 34.24 -37.24 -8.62
C ARG A 726 34.53 -37.55 -10.12
N ASN A 727 33.50 -37.75 -10.92
CA ASN A 727 33.67 -38.01 -12.35
C ASN A 727 33.90 -36.73 -13.17
N ALA A 728 33.31 -35.62 -12.77
CA ALA A 728 33.50 -34.29 -13.38
C ALA A 728 34.87 -33.70 -13.07
N VAL A 729 35.37 -33.89 -11.84
CA VAL A 729 36.69 -33.42 -11.41
C VAL A 729 37.83 -34.21 -12.08
N LYS A 730 37.61 -35.52 -12.36
CA LYS A 730 38.58 -36.33 -13.11
C LYS A 730 38.74 -35.89 -14.57
N THR A 731 37.69 -35.33 -15.15
CA THR A 731 37.73 -34.79 -16.52
C THR A 731 38.47 -33.45 -16.57
N PHE A 732 38.30 -32.60 -15.55
CA PHE A 732 38.97 -31.29 -15.44
C PHE A 732 40.48 -31.40 -15.18
N LEU A 733 40.93 -32.37 -14.38
CA LEU A 733 42.35 -32.59 -14.07
C LEU A 733 43.10 -33.26 -15.24
N LYS A 734 42.41 -33.88 -16.20
CA LYS A 734 43.02 -34.45 -17.42
C LYS A 734 43.26 -33.44 -18.55
N GLN A 735 42.64 -32.26 -18.52
CA GLN A 735 42.79 -31.24 -19.53
C GLN A 735 43.89 -30.20 -19.30
N GLY A 736 44.70 -30.38 -18.26
CA GLY A 736 45.78 -29.47 -17.87
C GLY A 736 47.19 -29.80 -18.40
N LYS A 737 47.33 -30.52 -19.54
CA LYS A 737 48.63 -30.68 -20.21
C LYS A 737 48.44 -30.76 -21.73
N CYS A 738 48.97 -29.81 -22.41
CA CYS A 738 49.67 -29.75 -23.69
C CYS A 738 49.24 -28.60 -24.61
N THR A 739 50.09 -27.61 -24.67
CA THR A 739 50.85 -27.07 -25.80
C THR A 739 50.13 -26.52 -27.04
N SER A 740 50.54 -25.33 -27.31
CA SER A 740 50.40 -24.43 -28.44
C SER A 740 50.46 -25.06 -29.83
N ALA A 741 49.59 -24.63 -30.73
CA ALA A 741 49.91 -24.27 -32.10
C ALA A 741 48.72 -23.60 -32.81
N HIS A 742 49.05 -22.63 -33.62
CA HIS A 742 48.29 -21.62 -34.36
C HIS A 742 47.52 -22.17 -35.59
N PRO A 743 46.75 -21.30 -36.30
CA PRO A 743 45.44 -21.57 -36.88
C PRO A 743 45.41 -21.75 -38.40
N LYS A 744 44.33 -22.30 -38.96
CA LYS A 744 43.92 -22.04 -40.38
C LYS A 744 42.37 -22.20 -40.51
N LYS A 745 41.77 -21.17 -41.07
CA LYS A 745 40.43 -21.08 -41.68
C LYS A 745 40.51 -21.47 -43.15
N PRO A 746 39.43 -21.51 -43.96
CA PRO A 746 38.14 -22.20 -43.93
C PRO A 746 37.85 -22.95 -45.28
N ARG A 747 36.79 -23.76 -45.39
CA ARG A 747 36.04 -23.94 -46.66
C ARG A 747 34.64 -24.58 -46.45
N LYS A 748 33.73 -24.04 -47.24
CA LYS A 748 32.33 -24.40 -47.45
C LYS A 748 32.12 -25.67 -48.24
N MET A 749 30.87 -26.15 -48.19
CA MET A 749 30.06 -27.02 -49.07
C MET A 749 29.74 -28.36 -48.43
N GLY A 750 28.48 -28.83 -48.44
CA GLY A 750 27.37 -28.89 -49.29
C GLY A 750 26.51 -30.05 -48.76
N LEU A 751 25.21 -29.91 -48.86
CA LEU A 751 24.19 -30.93 -48.69
C LEU A 751 24.36 -32.06 -49.74
N PRO A 752 23.80 -33.30 -49.58
CA PRO A 752 22.38 -33.53 -49.68
C PRO A 752 21.78 -34.66 -48.82
N ALA A 753 20.47 -34.70 -48.87
CA ALA A 753 19.44 -35.54 -48.34
C ALA A 753 19.60 -37.07 -48.47
N GLU A 754 18.93 -37.82 -47.60
CA GLU A 754 17.92 -38.84 -47.92
C GLU A 754 17.85 -39.98 -46.91
N ASN A 755 16.60 -40.33 -46.61
CA ASN A 755 16.02 -41.65 -46.34
C ASN A 755 15.92 -42.20 -44.91
N LEU A 756 14.65 -42.21 -44.47
CA LEU A 756 13.99 -43.13 -43.54
C LEU A 756 14.16 -44.62 -43.92
N PRO A 757 13.95 -45.63 -43.02
CA PRO A 757 12.60 -45.96 -42.53
C PRO A 757 12.45 -46.55 -41.11
N LEU A 758 11.29 -46.30 -40.53
CA LEU A 758 10.24 -47.12 -39.87
C LEU A 758 10.58 -48.34 -38.98
N ASN A 759 9.79 -48.37 -37.90
CA ASN A 759 9.34 -49.44 -37.00
C ASN A 759 10.07 -49.48 -35.65
N GLY A 760 9.38 -49.59 -34.55
CA GLY A 760 8.04 -49.89 -34.13
C GLY A 760 7.96 -50.02 -32.63
N ALA A 761 6.82 -49.63 -32.09
CA ALA A 761 6.13 -50.19 -30.95
C ALA A 761 6.79 -50.27 -29.55
N HIS A 762 6.25 -49.61 -28.60
CA HIS A 762 5.44 -50.00 -27.44
C HIS A 762 5.47 -48.98 -26.33
N THR A 763 4.29 -48.47 -26.01
CA THR A 763 3.86 -47.82 -24.77
C THR A 763 3.99 -48.77 -23.55
N PRO A 764 3.92 -48.29 -22.25
CA PRO A 764 2.76 -47.56 -21.79
C PRO A 764 3.00 -46.47 -20.71
N SER A 765 2.00 -45.58 -20.62
CA SER A 765 1.42 -44.79 -19.60
C SER A 765 1.91 -44.91 -18.16
N ALA A 766 2.07 -43.76 -17.48
CA ALA A 766 1.63 -43.57 -16.13
C ALA A 766 1.28 -42.10 -15.87
N ILE A 767 0.03 -41.92 -15.57
CA ILE A 767 -0.62 -40.72 -15.02
C ILE A 767 -0.12 -40.53 -13.59
N LEU A 768 0.17 -39.32 -13.20
CA LEU A 768 0.17 -38.90 -11.79
C LEU A 768 -0.33 -37.45 -11.64
N ASP A 769 -1.45 -37.39 -10.96
CA ASP A 769 -2.14 -36.25 -10.40
C ASP A 769 -1.30 -35.46 -9.41
N HIS A 770 -1.47 -34.16 -9.38
CA HIS A 770 -0.93 -33.30 -8.34
C HIS A 770 -1.97 -32.45 -7.66
N LYS A 771 -2.12 -32.68 -6.37
CA LYS A 771 -2.62 -31.71 -5.38
C LYS A 771 -1.58 -31.60 -4.28
N GLY A 772 -1.36 -30.38 -3.79
CA GLY A 772 -0.79 -30.17 -2.47
C GLY A 772 -0.08 -28.84 -2.24
N TYR A 773 -0.81 -27.83 -1.84
CA TYR A 773 -0.25 -26.73 -1.08
C TYR A 773 -0.26 -27.10 0.41
N GLN A 774 0.90 -27.02 1.06
CA GLN A 774 1.01 -27.01 2.53
C GLN A 774 1.75 -25.77 2.99
N ALA A 775 1.06 -25.01 3.83
CA ALA A 775 1.66 -24.00 4.67
C ALA A 775 2.22 -24.65 5.95
N LEU A 776 3.45 -24.25 6.29
CA LEU A 776 4.10 -24.60 7.55
C LEU A 776 3.53 -23.79 8.71
N HIS A 777 3.19 -24.47 9.78
CA HIS A 777 3.23 -23.94 11.13
C HIS A 777 3.78 -25.00 12.09
N ASP A 778 4.84 -24.61 12.79
CA ASP A 778 5.45 -25.33 13.90
C ASP A 778 4.52 -25.37 15.13
N SER A 779 4.47 -26.48 15.82
CA SER A 779 4.65 -26.53 17.27
C SER A 779 4.55 -27.94 17.85
N HIS A 780 5.43 -28.16 18.72
CA HIS A 780 5.80 -29.29 19.56
C HIS A 780 4.70 -30.15 20.24
N ALA A 781 4.95 -31.41 20.33
CA ALA A 781 5.29 -32.29 21.49
C ALA A 781 4.49 -33.60 21.59
N ALA A 782 5.25 -34.63 21.48
CA ALA A 782 5.40 -35.83 22.36
C ALA A 782 4.27 -36.85 22.49
N ASN A 783 4.74 -38.09 22.20
CA ASN A 783 4.49 -39.40 22.84
C ASN A 783 3.45 -40.33 22.26
N THR A 784 4.01 -41.34 21.64
CA THR A 784 3.57 -42.71 21.37
C THR A 784 3.24 -43.53 22.67
N PRO A 785 2.78 -44.82 22.64
CA PRO A 785 2.46 -45.72 21.55
C PRO A 785 1.30 -46.73 21.76
N LEU A 786 1.09 -47.55 20.70
CA LEU A 786 0.70 -48.99 20.71
C LEU A 786 -0.78 -49.45 20.59
N HIS A 787 -1.03 -50.13 19.59
CA HIS A 787 -1.50 -51.49 19.32
C HIS A 787 -2.66 -51.69 18.31
N ALA A 788 -2.29 -52.37 17.23
CA ALA A 788 -2.87 -53.59 16.66
C ALA A 788 -4.21 -53.52 15.91
N ALA A 789 -4.09 -53.87 14.63
CA ALA A 789 -5.13 -54.39 13.75
C ALA A 789 -5.66 -55.77 14.22
N PRO A 790 -6.68 -56.40 13.63
CA PRO A 790 -6.85 -56.63 12.19
C PRO A 790 -8.31 -56.74 11.62
N ALA A 791 -8.37 -56.66 10.28
CA ALA A 791 -9.09 -57.50 9.30
C ALA A 791 -10.62 -57.59 9.28
N ALA A 792 -11.28 -57.34 8.17
CA ALA A 792 -11.71 -58.18 7.08
C ALA A 792 -12.90 -57.59 6.32
N GLN A 793 -12.77 -57.64 5.03
CA GLN A 793 -13.87 -57.49 4.02
C GLN A 793 -14.86 -58.66 4.06
N PRO A 794 -16.01 -58.70 3.34
CA PRO A 794 -16.09 -58.50 1.92
C PRO A 794 -17.42 -57.90 1.35
N VAL A 795 -17.27 -57.30 0.19
CA VAL A 795 -18.00 -57.41 -1.10
C VAL A 795 -19.48 -57.85 -1.08
N VAL A 796 -20.34 -57.07 -1.77
CA VAL A 796 -21.22 -57.55 -2.87
C VAL A 796 -21.67 -56.38 -3.71
N ALA A 797 -21.41 -56.48 -5.04
CA ALA A 797 -21.99 -55.73 -6.13
C ALA A 797 -23.42 -56.21 -6.43
N PHE A 798 -24.30 -55.37 -6.95
CA PHE A 798 -25.20 -55.70 -8.05
C PHE A 798 -25.71 -54.47 -8.78
N SER A 799 -25.83 -54.66 -10.08
CA SER A 799 -26.16 -53.79 -11.18
C SER A 799 -27.66 -53.65 -11.40
N GLU A 800 -27.99 -52.52 -12.02
CA GLU A 800 -28.84 -52.32 -13.22
C GLU A 800 -30.33 -52.60 -13.16
N SER A 801 -31.03 -51.62 -13.70
CA SER A 801 -32.18 -51.66 -14.63
C SER A 801 -33.60 -51.45 -14.10
N ASP A 802 -34.22 -50.45 -14.75
CA ASP A 802 -35.50 -50.40 -15.40
C ASP A 802 -36.81 -50.09 -14.66
N ARG A 803 -37.44 -49.08 -15.25
CA ARG A 803 -38.86 -48.91 -15.53
C ARG A 803 -39.82 -48.31 -14.47
N ARG A 804 -40.32 -47.15 -14.88
CA ARG A 804 -41.64 -46.52 -14.77
C ARG A 804 -42.83 -47.54 -14.66
N PRO A 805 -44.09 -47.12 -14.48
CA PRO A 805 -44.75 -45.89 -13.94
C PRO A 805 -46.05 -46.21 -13.12
N LEU A 806 -46.94 -45.20 -12.99
CA LEU A 806 -48.37 -45.19 -12.58
C LEU A 806 -48.61 -44.61 -11.18
N SER A 807 -49.56 -43.82 -10.91
CA SER A 807 -50.64 -43.03 -11.58
C SER A 807 -51.51 -42.41 -10.46
N VAL A 808 -51.97 -41.20 -10.74
CA VAL A 808 -53.35 -40.69 -10.70
C VAL A 808 -54.02 -40.46 -9.32
N HIS A 809 -54.41 -39.23 -9.08
CA HIS A 809 -55.78 -38.71 -8.88
C HIS A 809 -55.69 -37.18 -8.77
N GLU A 810 -56.09 -36.38 -9.68
CA GLU A 810 -57.40 -35.94 -10.21
C GLU A 810 -58.30 -35.28 -9.15
N SER A 811 -58.53 -33.99 -9.38
CA SER A 811 -59.89 -33.34 -9.50
C SER A 811 -59.62 -31.84 -9.83
N VAL A 812 -59.85 -31.41 -11.05
CA VAL A 812 -61.09 -30.99 -11.71
C VAL A 812 -61.61 -29.66 -11.11
N VAL A 813 -61.62 -28.60 -11.79
CA VAL A 813 -62.22 -27.93 -12.98
C VAL A 813 -62.47 -26.48 -12.52
N GLU A 814 -62.29 -25.46 -13.21
CA GLU A 814 -63.03 -24.85 -14.27
C GLU A 814 -62.28 -23.76 -15.08
N VAL A 815 -62.57 -23.82 -16.36
CA VAL A 815 -62.16 -22.94 -17.46
C VAL A 815 -63.17 -21.81 -17.60
N LEU A 816 -62.79 -20.62 -17.92
CA LEU A 816 -63.49 -19.69 -18.85
C LEU A 816 -62.58 -18.66 -19.43
N THR A 817 -62.39 -18.66 -20.72
CA THR A 817 -61.94 -17.59 -21.63
C THR A 817 -63.18 -17.17 -22.46
N PRO A 818 -63.08 -16.17 -23.37
CA PRO A 818 -62.53 -14.84 -23.37
C PRO A 818 -63.55 -13.80 -23.91
N THR A 819 -63.34 -12.49 -23.79
CA THR A 819 -63.91 -11.53 -24.74
C THR A 819 -63.21 -10.17 -24.75
N GLN A 820 -62.69 -9.86 -25.89
CA GLN A 820 -62.74 -8.63 -26.74
C GLN A 820 -62.63 -7.23 -26.11
N ARG A 821 -61.75 -6.49 -26.76
CA ARG A 821 -61.55 -5.04 -26.79
C ARG A 821 -62.84 -4.29 -27.21
N PRO A 822 -62.88 -2.96 -26.92
CA PRO A 822 -62.65 -2.03 -28.02
C PRO A 822 -61.81 -0.80 -27.68
N ARG A 823 -61.21 -0.28 -28.76
CA ARG A 823 -60.55 1.03 -28.91
C ARG A 823 -61.60 2.15 -28.81
N VAL A 824 -61.20 3.28 -28.16
CA VAL A 824 -61.69 4.60 -28.62
C VAL A 824 -60.54 5.63 -28.50
N ARG A 825 -60.53 6.48 -29.47
CA ARG A 825 -59.54 7.52 -29.82
C ARG A 825 -60.01 8.89 -29.32
N LEU A 826 -59.05 9.84 -29.20
CA LEU A 826 -59.14 11.28 -29.39
C LEU A 826 -59.53 12.19 -28.22
N GLY A 827 -58.67 13.23 -28.09
CA GLY A 827 -59.00 14.55 -27.59
C GLY A 827 -57.80 15.30 -27.10
N SER A 828 -57.22 16.11 -27.98
CA SER A 828 -56.28 17.20 -27.73
C SER A 828 -56.93 18.24 -26.80
N GLU A 829 -56.09 18.88 -25.95
CA GLU A 829 -55.97 20.37 -26.03
C GLU A 829 -55.01 20.90 -24.94
N ILE A 830 -54.22 21.80 -25.36
CA ILE A 830 -53.30 22.76 -24.85
C ILE A 830 -53.92 23.64 -23.73
N ARG A 831 -53.15 24.02 -22.72
CA ARG A 831 -52.83 25.42 -22.34
C ARG A 831 -51.88 25.58 -21.16
N ASP A 832 -51.00 26.50 -21.41
CA ASP A 832 -50.05 27.23 -20.57
C ASP A 832 -50.55 27.78 -19.22
N SER A 833 -49.64 27.88 -18.28
CA SER A 833 -49.06 29.14 -17.71
C SER A 833 -48.38 28.87 -16.37
N VAL A 834 -47.15 29.17 -16.31
CA VAL A 834 -46.47 30.25 -15.60
C VAL A 834 -46.96 30.54 -14.17
N VAL A 835 -46.16 30.21 -13.21
CA VAL A 835 -45.38 31.01 -12.24
C VAL A 835 -44.26 30.14 -11.66
#